data_47702fdf9063b26797ebca63d30ef880
#
_entry.id   47702fdf9063b26797ebca63d30ef880
#
_cell.length_a   1.000
_cell.length_b   1.000
_cell.length_c   1.000
_cell.angle_alpha   90.00
_cell.angle_beta   90.00
_cell.angle_gamma   90.00
#
_symmetry.space_group_name_H-M   'P 1'
#
loop_
_entity.id
_entity.type
_entity.pdbx_description
1 polymer ?
#
loop_
_entity_poly.entity_id
_entity_poly.type
_entity_poly.pdbx_seq_one_letter_code
_entity_poly.pdbx_strand_id
1 'polypeptide(L)'
;MKKLAIVSILFLFACKSQKPVTETMLSETLPEVTVQAPTLNDYRATVTKSFDLIHTKLDVSFDWDKRYLMGEATISMKPHFYPAATIYLDARGMEINRVASINNKDTLNLNYSYGNDTITIKLGKELTRDEKITVYVNYIAKPDELSKVGGSDAISSDKGLYFINSDGKEKDKPKQIWTQGETQSNSVWFPTIDVPNQKTTQELNITVANNFKTLSNGLLVKSITNANNTRTDCWKMDLPHAPYLFMMAIGEFSVVKDKWRDREVSYYVEPKYEVDARAIFGNTPEMMEFFSKTMGVDYAWPKYSQVVVRDYVSGAMENTSATIHGEFVQQTKREMIDRNNEDIVSHELFHHWFGDLATCESWSNLPLNESFATYGEYLWNEYKYGRDIADIGLESDLKSYLDESKMKQEHLIRFYYENREDMFDRHSYAKGGTILHMLRKYLGDDAFFAGLKLYLKNNSFKSAEVHDLRLAFEEVTGEDLNWFFNQWFLNQGHPKLAINYNWNAATMTQQITVEQLQDLTTTPLYKLPVNVDFYFAGTKNSERIVITEKKQTFSFRYPSKPLVVNFDAEKMLTCSKTDEHTEEEWITLFNNSKLYLDKKEALEHLNKLTWNEKIATVFRKAINDSNRKIRAYAISNIDSLLSSADSTVIGEELLKIANDTKINSSVRVIAISKVSRLSLNGRVSAMQNALCNDSSYNVISASIEGIAKNDLKEALKKVKPFESSTDENIVEVATDFYSNYGDATAAEFMLNSINQNVNYGTLNNVITYLKNQEDLSTIKLFTKRFSEIGNETSDKYIRMFCIQGLYAAKNKLEASTETSTVEKERIVRELEVVTQSGNQLIEKETNEDLKFYYKTYFKFSK
;
A
#
# COMPACT_ATOMS: atom_id res chain seq x y z
N MET A 1 26.16 1.04 -7.72
CA MET A 1 25.81 1.12 -6.29
C MET A 1 24.29 1.15 -6.11
N LYS A 2 23.61 0.15 -6.71
CA LYS A 2 22.13 0.04 -6.79
C LYS A 2 21.57 -1.12 -5.93
N LYS A 3 22.18 -1.50 -4.82
CA LYS A 3 21.96 -2.83 -4.23
C LYS A 3 21.42 -2.84 -2.80
N LEU A 4 20.81 -1.76 -2.31
CA LEU A 4 20.34 -1.72 -0.91
C LEU A 4 18.83 -1.52 -0.71
N ALA A 5 18.05 -1.34 -1.76
CA ALA A 5 16.63 -0.99 -1.63
C ALA A 5 15.66 -2.17 -1.33
N ILE A 6 16.10 -3.41 -1.47
CA ILE A 6 15.20 -4.60 -1.39
C ILE A 6 14.95 -5.09 0.04
N VAL A 7 15.70 -4.62 1.04
CA VAL A 7 15.64 -5.18 2.40
C VAL A 7 14.45 -4.69 3.24
N SER A 8 13.76 -3.63 2.85
CA SER A 8 12.78 -2.97 3.75
C SER A 8 11.35 -3.52 3.73
N ILE A 9 10.97 -4.33 2.74
CA ILE A 9 9.57 -4.81 2.61
C ILE A 9 9.23 -6.00 3.49
N LEU A 10 10.23 -6.74 3.97
CA LEU A 10 10.04 -7.99 4.73
C LEU A 10 9.77 -7.80 6.23
N PHE A 11 9.73 -6.58 6.77
CA PHE A 11 9.63 -6.37 8.23
C PHE A 11 8.25 -5.97 8.75
N LEU A 12 7.21 -5.87 7.92
CA LEU A 12 5.89 -5.41 8.37
C LEU A 12 4.99 -6.49 9.00
N PHE A 13 5.41 -7.74 9.08
CA PHE A 13 4.58 -8.84 9.63
C PHE A 13 5.17 -9.63 10.81
N ALA A 14 6.22 -9.16 11.44
CA ALA A 14 6.78 -9.88 12.59
C ALA A 14 6.84 -9.01 13.84
N CYS A 15 5.71 -8.72 14.45
CA CYS A 15 5.63 -8.31 15.85
C CYS A 15 5.50 -9.55 16.73
N LYS A 16 6.60 -10.23 17.04
CA LYS A 16 6.71 -11.14 18.19
C LYS A 16 7.96 -10.84 19.00
N SER A 17 7.78 -10.76 20.30
CA SER A 17 8.69 -10.40 21.37
C SER A 17 10.11 -10.99 21.22
N GLN A 18 11.11 -10.14 21.10
CA GLN A 18 12.50 -10.52 21.35
C GLN A 18 12.85 -10.26 22.81
N LYS A 19 13.54 -11.26 23.42
CA LYS A 19 14.24 -11.11 24.70
C LYS A 19 15.43 -10.16 24.52
N PRO A 20 15.83 -9.39 25.56
CA PRO A 20 16.93 -8.47 25.42
C PRO A 20 18.25 -9.23 25.24
N VAL A 21 18.88 -9.02 24.10
CA VAL A 21 20.28 -9.36 23.85
C VAL A 21 21.08 -8.09 24.09
N THR A 22 22.09 -8.19 24.94
CA THR A 22 23.04 -7.11 25.25
C THR A 22 23.81 -6.75 24.00
N GLU A 23 23.57 -5.56 23.48
CA GLU A 23 24.30 -5.02 22.34
C GLU A 23 25.68 -4.59 22.75
N THR A 24 26.67 -5.21 22.12
CA THR A 24 28.02 -4.65 22.02
C THR A 24 28.04 -3.74 20.80
N MET A 25 28.04 -2.43 21.01
CA MET A 25 28.12 -1.45 19.94
C MET A 25 29.43 -1.56 19.18
N LEU A 26 29.41 -2.07 17.98
CA LEU A 26 30.42 -1.80 16.96
C LEU A 26 29.92 -0.64 16.10
N SER A 27 30.54 0.51 16.26
CA SER A 27 30.30 1.69 15.42
C SER A 27 30.98 1.44 14.07
N GLU A 28 30.25 0.88 13.12
CA GLU A 28 30.63 0.98 11.71
C GLU A 28 30.03 2.26 11.14
N THR A 29 30.89 3.20 10.79
CA THR A 29 30.53 4.39 10.00
C THR A 29 30.07 3.92 8.61
N LEU A 30 28.79 4.09 8.33
CA LEU A 30 28.26 3.90 6.98
C LEU A 30 28.95 4.88 6.01
N PRO A 31 29.32 4.46 4.80
CA PRO A 31 29.92 5.36 3.83
C PRO A 31 28.94 6.48 3.46
N GLU A 32 29.42 7.72 3.49
CA GLU A 32 28.70 8.89 2.99
C GLU A 32 28.24 8.64 1.54
N VAL A 33 26.94 8.58 1.35
CA VAL A 33 26.35 8.55 0.00
C VAL A 33 26.40 9.98 -0.51
N THR A 34 27.41 10.31 -1.30
CA THR A 34 27.41 11.53 -2.09
C THR A 34 26.34 11.41 -3.17
N VAL A 35 25.19 12.03 -2.96
CA VAL A 35 24.19 12.21 -4.01
C VAL A 35 24.80 13.15 -5.05
N GLN A 36 25.14 12.62 -6.22
CA GLN A 36 25.48 13.47 -7.35
C GLN A 36 24.25 14.25 -7.78
N ALA A 37 24.38 15.54 -7.93
CA ALA A 37 23.32 16.35 -8.50
C ALA A 37 22.96 15.81 -9.90
N PRO A 38 21.66 15.67 -10.22
CA PRO A 38 21.25 15.20 -11.54
C PRO A 38 21.77 16.10 -12.67
N THR A 39 22.11 15.51 -13.79
CA THR A 39 22.55 16.26 -14.97
C THR A 39 21.34 16.69 -15.80
N LEU A 40 21.51 17.72 -16.65
CA LEU A 40 20.45 18.16 -17.56
C LEU A 40 19.99 17.04 -18.52
N ASN A 41 20.87 16.06 -18.79
CA ASN A 41 20.53 14.92 -19.64
C ASN A 41 19.57 13.92 -18.96
N ASP A 42 19.42 13.98 -17.65
CA ASP A 42 18.52 13.12 -16.86
C ASP A 42 17.13 13.76 -16.68
N TYR A 43 16.91 14.97 -17.22
CA TYR A 43 15.63 15.66 -17.13
C TYR A 43 14.54 14.94 -17.94
N ARG A 44 13.48 14.51 -17.25
CA ARG A 44 12.32 13.80 -17.82
C ARG A 44 11.16 14.76 -18.08
N ALA A 45 11.28 15.59 -19.09
CA ALA A 45 10.19 16.43 -19.54
C ALA A 45 9.02 15.60 -20.08
N THR A 46 7.84 16.21 -20.09
CA THR A 46 6.69 15.68 -20.83
C THR A 46 7.06 15.48 -22.31
N VAL A 47 6.64 14.36 -22.87
CA VAL A 47 6.82 14.07 -24.29
C VAL A 47 6.06 15.10 -25.14
N THR A 48 6.71 15.65 -26.14
CA THR A 48 6.08 16.61 -27.06
C THR A 48 4.87 15.98 -27.76
N LYS A 49 3.71 16.59 -27.61
CA LYS A 49 2.49 16.17 -28.28
C LYS A 49 2.55 16.52 -29.77
N SER A 50 2.80 15.53 -30.60
CA SER A 50 2.66 15.70 -32.07
C SER A 50 1.22 15.49 -32.53
N PHE A 51 0.52 14.55 -31.91
CA PHE A 51 -0.91 14.27 -32.14
C PHE A 51 -1.69 14.23 -30.82
N ASP A 52 -2.96 14.62 -30.89
CA ASP A 52 -3.97 14.42 -29.87
C ASP A 52 -4.82 13.22 -30.22
N LEU A 53 -5.01 12.30 -29.32
CA LEU A 53 -6.00 11.23 -29.40
C LEU A 53 -7.41 11.87 -29.27
N ILE A 54 -8.36 11.35 -30.04
CA ILE A 54 -9.78 11.80 -29.99
C ILE A 54 -10.68 10.65 -29.57
N HIS A 55 -10.53 9.49 -30.22
CA HIS A 55 -11.33 8.31 -29.98
C HIS A 55 -10.56 7.05 -30.27
N THR A 56 -10.65 6.07 -29.38
CA THR A 56 -10.02 4.76 -29.50
C THR A 56 -11.09 3.68 -29.44
N LYS A 57 -11.26 2.94 -30.54
CA LYS A 57 -12.13 1.76 -30.59
C LYS A 57 -11.26 0.51 -30.73
N LEU A 58 -11.54 -0.47 -29.88
CA LEU A 58 -10.82 -1.75 -29.83
C LEU A 58 -11.81 -2.88 -30.01
N ASP A 59 -11.51 -3.83 -30.88
CA ASP A 59 -12.20 -5.11 -31.05
C ASP A 59 -11.20 -6.21 -30.66
N VAL A 60 -11.48 -6.99 -29.57
CA VAL A 60 -10.54 -7.94 -29.00
C VAL A 60 -11.12 -9.32 -28.78
N SER A 61 -10.29 -10.34 -28.98
CA SER A 61 -10.54 -11.74 -28.65
C SER A 61 -9.26 -12.43 -28.14
N PHE A 62 -9.34 -13.62 -27.57
CA PHE A 62 -8.24 -14.21 -26.83
C PHE A 62 -7.95 -15.64 -27.25
N ASP A 63 -6.66 -15.98 -27.35
CA ASP A 63 -6.15 -17.34 -27.38
C ASP A 63 -5.63 -17.68 -25.98
N TRP A 64 -6.40 -18.41 -25.19
CA TRP A 64 -6.07 -18.78 -23.82
C TRP A 64 -4.85 -19.71 -23.70
N ASP A 65 -4.64 -20.56 -24.69
CA ASP A 65 -3.54 -21.55 -24.67
C ASP A 65 -2.19 -20.85 -24.93
N LYS A 66 -2.18 -19.92 -25.90
CA LYS A 66 -0.99 -19.12 -26.21
C LYS A 66 -0.87 -17.89 -25.32
N ARG A 67 -1.93 -17.51 -24.64
CA ARG A 67 -2.03 -16.26 -23.87
C ARG A 67 -1.81 -15.02 -24.75
N TYR A 68 -2.49 -14.99 -25.90
CA TYR A 68 -2.45 -13.90 -26.86
C TYR A 68 -3.78 -13.15 -26.91
N LEU A 69 -3.71 -11.87 -27.24
CA LEU A 69 -4.87 -11.07 -27.61
C LEU A 69 -4.80 -10.80 -29.11
N MET A 70 -5.85 -11.18 -29.85
CA MET A 70 -6.03 -10.76 -31.24
C MET A 70 -6.84 -9.47 -31.22
N GLY A 71 -6.27 -8.40 -31.76
CA GLY A 71 -6.84 -7.06 -31.67
C GLY A 71 -6.98 -6.33 -33.00
N GLU A 72 -8.02 -5.52 -33.07
CA GLU A 72 -8.20 -4.48 -34.10
C GLU A 72 -8.38 -3.14 -33.39
N ALA A 73 -7.49 -2.20 -33.60
CA ALA A 73 -7.59 -0.85 -33.06
C ALA A 73 -7.96 0.15 -34.16
N THR A 74 -8.99 0.96 -33.89
CA THR A 74 -9.38 2.07 -34.74
C THR A 74 -9.23 3.36 -33.95
N ILE A 75 -8.21 4.16 -34.29
CA ILE A 75 -7.76 5.30 -33.49
C ILE A 75 -7.94 6.57 -34.30
N SER A 76 -8.82 7.45 -33.81
CA SER A 76 -9.03 8.79 -34.41
C SER A 76 -8.16 9.81 -33.67
N MET A 77 -7.43 10.61 -34.43
CA MET A 77 -6.50 11.62 -33.90
C MET A 77 -6.36 12.81 -34.86
N LYS A 78 -5.69 13.85 -34.37
CA LYS A 78 -5.34 15.05 -35.14
C LYS A 78 -3.97 15.58 -34.71
N PRO A 79 -3.23 16.30 -35.59
CA PRO A 79 -2.04 17.00 -35.11
C PRO A 79 -2.40 18.00 -34.00
N HIS A 80 -1.52 18.07 -32.98
CA HIS A 80 -1.76 18.94 -31.84
C HIS A 80 -1.73 20.44 -32.22
N PHE A 81 -0.63 20.87 -32.83
CA PHE A 81 -0.49 22.27 -33.27
C PHE A 81 0.20 22.38 -34.64
N TYR A 82 1.42 21.86 -34.79
CA TYR A 82 2.18 21.93 -36.02
C TYR A 82 1.70 20.88 -37.01
N PRO A 83 1.76 21.16 -38.34
CA PRO A 83 1.49 20.14 -39.32
C PRO A 83 2.40 18.93 -39.16
N ALA A 84 1.86 17.73 -39.33
CA ALA A 84 2.58 16.49 -39.15
C ALA A 84 2.28 15.47 -40.25
N ALA A 85 3.31 14.75 -40.70
CA ALA A 85 3.22 13.71 -41.74
C ALA A 85 3.57 12.31 -41.20
N THR A 86 3.90 12.21 -39.90
CA THR A 86 4.29 10.94 -39.27
C THR A 86 3.58 10.79 -37.97
N ILE A 87 2.98 9.61 -37.75
CA ILE A 87 2.36 9.22 -36.48
C ILE A 87 3.25 8.18 -35.81
N TYR A 88 3.41 8.28 -34.50
CA TYR A 88 4.08 7.31 -33.65
C TYR A 88 3.06 6.73 -32.67
N LEU A 89 2.93 5.39 -32.65
CA LEU A 89 2.10 4.68 -31.69
C LEU A 89 2.99 3.71 -30.91
N ASP A 90 2.90 3.77 -29.60
CA ASP A 90 3.52 2.76 -28.73
C ASP A 90 2.77 1.44 -28.90
N ALA A 91 3.53 0.33 -29.07
CA ALA A 91 3.00 -1.00 -29.33
C ALA A 91 4.05 -2.05 -28.90
N ARG A 92 4.10 -2.31 -27.59
CA ARG A 92 5.14 -3.15 -26.95
C ARG A 92 4.92 -4.64 -27.25
N GLY A 93 5.92 -5.29 -27.86
CA GLY A 93 5.95 -6.74 -28.06
C GLY A 93 4.83 -7.29 -28.95
N MET A 94 4.26 -6.49 -29.84
CA MET A 94 3.17 -6.88 -30.73
C MET A 94 3.64 -7.46 -32.05
N GLU A 95 2.80 -8.27 -32.67
CA GLU A 95 2.86 -8.61 -34.07
C GLU A 95 1.88 -7.71 -34.84
N ILE A 96 2.38 -6.89 -35.76
CA ILE A 96 1.56 -5.94 -36.54
C ILE A 96 1.26 -6.54 -37.91
N ASN A 97 -0.01 -6.86 -38.14
CA ASN A 97 -0.45 -7.51 -39.40
C ASN A 97 -0.82 -6.49 -40.49
N ARG A 98 -1.44 -5.37 -40.09
CA ARG A 98 -1.90 -4.36 -41.05
C ARG A 98 -2.01 -2.99 -40.41
N VAL A 99 -1.59 -1.96 -41.14
CA VAL A 99 -1.86 -0.56 -40.77
C VAL A 99 -2.52 0.14 -41.98
N ALA A 100 -3.63 0.82 -41.73
CA ALA A 100 -4.40 1.49 -42.78
C ALA A 100 -5.04 2.78 -42.26
N SER A 101 -5.41 3.69 -43.14
CA SER A 101 -6.33 4.78 -42.83
C SER A 101 -7.76 4.41 -43.25
N ILE A 102 -8.71 4.83 -42.44
CA ILE A 102 -10.14 4.69 -42.72
C ILE A 102 -10.74 6.08 -43.07
N ASN A 103 -11.35 6.19 -44.23
CA ASN A 103 -12.09 7.37 -44.63
C ASN A 103 -13.49 6.94 -45.11
N ASN A 104 -14.50 7.08 -44.27
CA ASN A 104 -15.84 6.55 -44.48
C ASN A 104 -15.85 5.04 -44.72
N LYS A 105 -16.04 4.60 -45.99
CA LYS A 105 -16.04 3.18 -46.38
C LYS A 105 -14.76 2.73 -47.03
N ASP A 106 -13.86 3.66 -47.33
CA ASP A 106 -12.60 3.36 -47.99
C ASP A 106 -11.48 3.12 -46.97
N THR A 107 -10.76 2.04 -47.18
CA THR A 107 -9.60 1.67 -46.36
C THR A 107 -8.35 1.69 -47.25
N LEU A 108 -7.40 2.56 -46.92
CA LEU A 108 -6.13 2.69 -47.64
C LEU A 108 -4.96 2.22 -46.76
N ASN A 109 -4.21 1.25 -47.23
CA ASN A 109 -3.01 0.80 -46.53
C ASN A 109 -1.99 1.95 -46.39
N LEU A 110 -1.42 2.10 -45.21
CA LEU A 110 -0.41 3.10 -44.89
C LEU A 110 0.98 2.44 -44.89
N ASN A 111 1.98 3.20 -45.29
CA ASN A 111 3.37 2.79 -45.13
C ASN A 111 3.75 2.94 -43.66
N TYR A 112 4.26 1.87 -43.09
CA TYR A 112 4.71 1.86 -41.71
C TYR A 112 6.00 1.05 -41.53
N SER A 113 6.68 1.32 -40.43
CA SER A 113 7.71 0.45 -39.85
C SER A 113 7.40 0.16 -38.42
N TYR A 114 7.79 -1.01 -37.92
CA TYR A 114 7.65 -1.40 -36.54
C TYR A 114 8.99 -1.83 -35.97
N GLY A 115 9.40 -1.25 -34.89
CA GLY A 115 10.64 -1.54 -34.18
C GLY A 115 10.78 -0.70 -32.92
N ASN A 116 11.56 -1.17 -31.95
CA ASN A 116 11.70 -0.52 -30.64
C ASN A 116 10.33 -0.23 -29.98
N ASP A 117 9.44 -1.21 -30.04
CA ASP A 117 8.09 -1.13 -29.44
C ASP A 117 7.22 0.04 -29.98
N THR A 118 7.54 0.56 -31.17
CA THR A 118 6.85 1.70 -31.77
C THR A 118 6.45 1.41 -33.23
N ILE A 119 5.20 1.72 -33.57
CA ILE A 119 4.73 1.76 -34.96
C ILE A 119 4.93 3.19 -35.49
N THR A 120 5.80 3.34 -36.49
CA THR A 120 6.00 4.62 -37.19
C THR A 120 5.23 4.61 -38.49
N ILE A 121 4.22 5.47 -38.63
CA ILE A 121 3.30 5.52 -39.78
C ILE A 121 3.59 6.76 -40.60
N LYS A 122 3.81 6.60 -41.89
CA LYS A 122 4.00 7.68 -42.84
C LYS A 122 2.68 7.99 -43.57
N LEU A 123 2.21 9.22 -43.48
CA LEU A 123 0.91 9.61 -44.00
C LEU A 123 0.95 9.97 -45.50
N GLY A 124 2.12 10.21 -46.06
CA GLY A 124 2.30 10.61 -47.46
C GLY A 124 1.95 12.10 -47.74
N LYS A 125 1.31 12.78 -46.80
CA LYS A 125 1.07 14.23 -46.79
C LYS A 125 1.12 14.74 -45.37
N GLU A 126 1.35 16.05 -45.24
CA GLU A 126 1.18 16.71 -43.95
C GLU A 126 -0.33 16.92 -43.64
N LEU A 127 -0.70 16.68 -42.42
CA LEU A 127 -2.02 17.05 -41.87
C LEU A 127 -1.84 18.28 -40.98
N THR A 128 -2.79 19.21 -41.06
CA THR A 128 -2.87 20.38 -40.20
C THR A 128 -3.68 20.05 -38.93
N ARG A 129 -3.59 20.88 -37.91
CA ARG A 129 -4.35 20.70 -36.64
C ARG A 129 -5.89 20.66 -36.80
N ASP A 130 -6.41 21.11 -37.94
CA ASP A 130 -7.84 21.11 -38.22
C ASP A 130 -8.29 19.84 -38.98
N GLU A 131 -7.33 19.02 -39.42
CA GLU A 131 -7.55 17.77 -40.12
C GLU A 131 -7.48 16.57 -39.16
N LYS A 132 -8.45 15.68 -39.28
CA LYS A 132 -8.49 14.42 -38.52
C LYS A 132 -8.10 13.26 -39.40
N ILE A 133 -7.48 12.25 -38.79
CA ILE A 133 -7.23 10.96 -39.40
C ILE A 133 -7.72 9.85 -38.49
N THR A 134 -8.23 8.77 -39.08
CA THR A 134 -8.53 7.53 -38.37
C THR A 134 -7.60 6.45 -38.87
N VAL A 135 -6.78 5.92 -38.00
CA VAL A 135 -5.83 4.85 -38.24
C VAL A 135 -6.41 3.52 -37.74
N TYR A 136 -6.32 2.51 -38.57
CA TYR A 136 -6.67 1.13 -38.26
C TYR A 136 -5.39 0.32 -38.13
N VAL A 137 -5.29 -0.47 -37.07
CA VAL A 137 -4.20 -1.42 -36.84
C VAL A 137 -4.77 -2.78 -36.49
N ASN A 138 -4.41 -3.82 -37.28
CA ASN A 138 -4.67 -5.21 -36.93
C ASN A 138 -3.39 -5.81 -36.34
N TYR A 139 -3.49 -6.43 -35.17
CA TYR A 139 -2.33 -6.86 -34.40
C TYR A 139 -2.61 -8.09 -33.53
N ILE A 140 -1.53 -8.70 -33.06
CA ILE A 140 -1.55 -9.72 -32.00
C ILE A 140 -0.67 -9.23 -30.87
N ALA A 141 -1.24 -9.08 -29.67
CA ALA A 141 -0.49 -8.79 -28.45
C ALA A 141 -0.01 -10.08 -27.78
N LYS A 142 1.26 -10.12 -27.37
CA LYS A 142 1.95 -11.29 -26.83
C LYS A 142 2.61 -10.97 -25.49
N PRO A 143 1.85 -10.72 -24.41
CA PRO A 143 2.37 -10.16 -23.16
C PRO A 143 3.41 -11.05 -22.48
N ASP A 144 3.33 -12.36 -22.66
CA ASP A 144 4.29 -13.32 -22.07
C ASP A 144 5.56 -13.51 -22.91
N GLU A 145 5.62 -12.93 -24.11
CA GLU A 145 6.80 -12.99 -24.99
C GLU A 145 7.60 -11.67 -25.00
N LEU A 146 7.31 -10.75 -24.10
CA LEU A 146 8.07 -9.50 -23.98
C LEU A 146 9.54 -9.80 -23.70
N SER A 147 10.43 -9.18 -24.47
CA SER A 147 11.88 -9.33 -24.32
C SER A 147 12.40 -8.80 -22.99
N LYS A 148 11.68 -7.85 -22.38
CA LYS A 148 11.97 -7.26 -21.09
C LYS A 148 10.66 -6.93 -20.37
N VAL A 149 10.56 -7.40 -19.13
CA VAL A 149 9.50 -7.03 -18.20
C VAL A 149 10.13 -6.22 -17.07
N GLY A 150 9.61 -5.05 -16.82
CA GLY A 150 9.99 -4.17 -15.72
C GLY A 150 9.06 -4.34 -14.53
N GLY A 151 9.21 -3.46 -13.55
CA GLY A 151 8.35 -3.36 -12.37
C GLY A 151 9.03 -2.55 -11.27
N SER A 152 8.24 -2.21 -10.26
CA SER A 152 8.65 -1.51 -9.04
C SER A 152 8.18 -2.27 -7.81
N ASP A 153 8.38 -1.67 -6.63
CA ASP A 153 7.84 -2.22 -5.39
C ASP A 153 6.30 -2.07 -5.33
N ALA A 154 5.74 -1.07 -6.00
CA ALA A 154 4.30 -0.82 -6.04
C ALA A 154 3.60 -1.60 -7.16
N ILE A 155 4.21 -1.69 -8.34
CA ILE A 155 3.70 -2.43 -9.50
C ILE A 155 4.76 -3.46 -9.89
N SER A 156 4.59 -4.69 -9.47
CA SER A 156 5.63 -5.73 -9.56
C SER A 156 5.93 -6.23 -10.99
N SER A 157 5.10 -5.86 -11.97
CA SER A 157 5.27 -6.26 -13.38
C SER A 157 4.55 -5.29 -14.31
N ASP A 158 5.19 -4.91 -15.43
CA ASP A 158 4.67 -4.01 -16.47
C ASP A 158 4.20 -4.74 -17.74
N LYS A 159 3.75 -5.99 -17.62
CA LYS A 159 3.26 -6.80 -18.75
C LYS A 159 1.96 -6.29 -19.37
N GLY A 160 1.24 -5.41 -18.70
CA GLY A 160 0.01 -4.77 -19.19
C GLY A 160 -1.22 -5.67 -19.31
N LEU A 161 -1.08 -6.91 -19.76
CA LEU A 161 -2.15 -7.90 -19.92
C LEU A 161 -1.75 -9.24 -19.30
N TYR A 162 -2.65 -9.81 -18.50
CA TYR A 162 -2.40 -10.99 -17.68
C TYR A 162 -3.45 -12.05 -17.90
N PHE A 163 -2.99 -13.29 -18.07
CA PHE A 163 -3.81 -14.49 -18.17
C PHE A 163 -3.60 -15.34 -16.92
N ILE A 164 -4.61 -15.47 -16.09
CA ILE A 164 -4.57 -16.18 -14.84
C ILE A 164 -5.17 -17.58 -15.01
N ASN A 165 -4.44 -18.60 -14.56
CA ASN A 165 -4.85 -19.99 -14.65
C ASN A 165 -5.39 -20.37 -16.04
N SER A 166 -4.72 -19.94 -17.11
CA SER A 166 -5.23 -20.05 -18.50
C SER A 166 -5.50 -21.48 -18.93
N ASP A 167 -4.69 -22.44 -18.46
CA ASP A 167 -4.85 -23.88 -18.75
C ASP A 167 -5.80 -24.61 -17.79
N GLY A 168 -6.27 -23.95 -16.73
CA GLY A 168 -7.23 -24.48 -15.75
C GLY A 168 -6.68 -25.57 -14.84
N LYS A 169 -5.36 -25.66 -14.66
CA LYS A 169 -4.75 -26.69 -13.79
C LYS A 169 -4.79 -26.36 -12.31
N GLU A 170 -4.81 -25.07 -11.96
CA GLU A 170 -4.94 -24.63 -10.59
C GLU A 170 -6.41 -24.69 -10.16
N LYS A 171 -6.81 -25.75 -9.42
CA LYS A 171 -8.22 -26.08 -9.15
C LYS A 171 -8.95 -25.01 -8.35
N ASP A 172 -8.26 -24.34 -7.43
CA ASP A 172 -8.84 -23.37 -6.50
C ASP A 172 -8.68 -21.91 -6.98
N LYS A 173 -8.13 -21.73 -8.19
CA LYS A 173 -7.94 -20.43 -8.81
C LYS A 173 -8.82 -20.30 -10.05
N PRO A 174 -9.67 -19.24 -10.15
CA PRO A 174 -10.50 -19.03 -11.33
C PRO A 174 -9.64 -18.68 -12.56
N LYS A 175 -10.18 -18.98 -13.76
CA LYS A 175 -9.63 -18.43 -15.01
C LYS A 175 -10.00 -16.96 -15.12
N GLN A 176 -8.99 -16.08 -15.28
CA GLN A 176 -9.21 -14.65 -15.44
C GLN A 176 -8.28 -14.06 -16.51
N ILE A 177 -8.71 -12.96 -17.11
CA ILE A 177 -7.87 -12.02 -17.85
C ILE A 177 -8.10 -10.65 -17.22
N TRP A 178 -7.04 -9.90 -16.97
CA TRP A 178 -7.12 -8.52 -16.51
C TRP A 178 -5.91 -7.72 -17.02
N THR A 179 -6.04 -6.40 -16.93
CA THR A 179 -5.02 -5.44 -17.40
C THR A 179 -4.52 -4.56 -16.27
N GLN A 180 -3.26 -4.12 -16.37
CA GLN A 180 -2.65 -3.06 -15.56
C GLN A 180 -1.97 -2.08 -16.50
N GLY A 181 -2.49 -0.86 -16.58
CA GLY A 181 -2.04 0.13 -17.56
C GLY A 181 -0.95 1.07 -17.06
N GLU A 182 -0.96 1.37 -15.77
CA GLU A 182 0.01 2.29 -15.19
C GLU A 182 1.39 1.61 -15.08
N THR A 183 2.46 2.31 -15.43
CA THR A 183 2.51 3.68 -15.92
C THR A 183 2.22 3.81 -17.42
N GLN A 184 2.84 3.01 -18.28
CA GLN A 184 2.73 2.97 -19.76
C GLN A 184 2.69 1.52 -20.25
N SER A 185 1.87 0.69 -19.61
CA SER A 185 1.80 -0.74 -19.86
C SER A 185 0.62 -1.14 -20.76
N ASN A 186 -0.30 -0.21 -21.03
CA ASN A 186 -1.41 -0.46 -21.95
C ASN A 186 -0.97 -0.62 -23.40
N SER A 187 0.17 -0.03 -23.78
CA SER A 187 0.81 -0.27 -25.08
C SER A 187 1.24 -1.72 -25.33
N VAL A 188 1.17 -2.61 -24.31
CA VAL A 188 1.39 -4.06 -24.48
C VAL A 188 0.18 -4.76 -25.10
N TRP A 189 -1.04 -4.24 -24.87
CA TRP A 189 -2.24 -4.93 -25.36
C TRP A 189 -3.05 -4.16 -26.40
N PHE A 190 -2.78 -2.85 -26.61
CA PHE A 190 -3.30 -2.11 -27.77
C PHE A 190 -2.35 -0.98 -28.18
N PRO A 191 -2.23 -0.69 -29.50
CA PRO A 191 -1.42 0.43 -29.97
C PRO A 191 -2.06 1.77 -29.53
N THR A 192 -1.25 2.68 -28.96
CA THR A 192 -1.74 3.98 -28.49
C THR A 192 -0.58 4.99 -28.38
N ILE A 193 -0.87 6.21 -27.93
CA ILE A 193 0.12 7.14 -27.39
C ILE A 193 0.03 7.01 -25.86
N ASP A 194 0.91 6.19 -25.29
CA ASP A 194 0.79 5.72 -23.90
C ASP A 194 1.45 6.69 -22.91
N VAL A 195 0.84 7.88 -22.77
CA VAL A 195 1.29 8.93 -21.83
C VAL A 195 0.09 9.52 -21.09
N PRO A 196 0.26 9.98 -19.85
CA PRO A 196 -0.86 10.43 -19.00
C PRO A 196 -1.54 11.70 -19.52
N ASN A 197 -0.82 12.52 -20.31
CA ASN A 197 -1.35 13.78 -20.83
C ASN A 197 -2.19 13.64 -22.12
N GLN A 198 -2.42 12.42 -22.59
CA GLN A 198 -3.40 12.15 -23.65
C GLN A 198 -4.78 11.91 -23.04
N LYS A 199 -5.83 12.33 -23.72
CA LYS A 199 -7.22 12.06 -23.35
C LYS A 199 -7.98 11.59 -24.57
N THR A 200 -8.69 10.48 -24.45
CA THR A 200 -9.45 9.88 -25.55
C THR A 200 -10.76 9.26 -25.03
N THR A 201 -11.80 9.29 -25.82
CA THR A 201 -13.00 8.47 -25.57
C THR A 201 -12.75 7.04 -26.00
N GLN A 202 -13.52 6.09 -25.46
CA GLN A 202 -13.24 4.67 -25.64
C GLN A 202 -14.47 3.88 -26.09
N GLU A 203 -14.27 2.95 -27.03
CA GLU A 203 -15.14 1.80 -27.28
C GLU A 203 -14.29 0.52 -27.18
N LEU A 204 -14.75 -0.47 -26.41
CA LEU A 204 -14.06 -1.76 -26.28
C LEU A 204 -15.07 -2.90 -26.49
N ASN A 205 -14.89 -3.65 -27.56
CA ASN A 205 -15.67 -4.83 -27.89
C ASN A 205 -14.89 -6.08 -27.50
N ILE A 206 -15.37 -6.80 -26.48
CA ILE A 206 -14.69 -7.96 -25.90
C ILE A 206 -15.44 -9.23 -26.30
N THR A 207 -14.81 -10.08 -27.09
CA THR A 207 -15.37 -11.37 -27.48
C THR A 207 -14.84 -12.48 -26.57
N VAL A 208 -15.76 -13.14 -25.83
CA VAL A 208 -15.47 -14.18 -24.84
C VAL A 208 -16.46 -15.34 -24.90
N ALA A 209 -16.13 -16.47 -24.29
CA ALA A 209 -17.07 -17.56 -24.06
C ALA A 209 -18.22 -17.09 -23.14
N ASN A 210 -19.40 -17.68 -23.30
CA ASN A 210 -20.63 -17.22 -22.65
C ASN A 210 -20.64 -17.34 -21.13
N ASN A 211 -19.80 -18.18 -20.53
CA ASN A 211 -19.67 -18.34 -19.07
C ASN A 211 -18.93 -17.19 -18.39
N PHE A 212 -18.05 -16.48 -19.09
CA PHE A 212 -17.29 -15.37 -18.49
C PHE A 212 -18.14 -14.11 -18.37
N LYS A 213 -17.92 -13.32 -17.35
CA LYS A 213 -18.35 -11.93 -17.24
C LYS A 213 -17.21 -11.02 -17.72
N THR A 214 -17.58 -9.88 -18.30
CA THR A 214 -16.61 -8.85 -18.66
C THR A 214 -16.89 -7.58 -17.87
N LEU A 215 -15.85 -6.81 -17.60
CA LEU A 215 -15.93 -5.44 -17.10
C LEU A 215 -14.93 -4.57 -17.86
N SER A 216 -15.34 -3.35 -18.20
CA SER A 216 -14.46 -2.31 -18.73
C SER A 216 -14.94 -0.93 -18.31
N ASN A 217 -14.21 0.11 -18.74
CA ASN A 217 -14.56 1.51 -18.53
C ASN A 217 -15.91 1.85 -19.20
N GLY A 218 -16.66 2.77 -18.60
CA GLY A 218 -17.93 3.24 -19.13
C GLY A 218 -19.08 2.24 -18.97
N LEU A 219 -20.04 2.26 -19.89
CA LEU A 219 -21.27 1.46 -19.84
C LEU A 219 -21.20 0.27 -20.78
N LEU A 220 -21.75 -0.86 -20.38
CA LEU A 220 -22.06 -1.97 -21.27
C LEU A 220 -23.27 -1.58 -22.13
N VAL A 221 -23.04 -1.16 -23.36
CA VAL A 221 -24.10 -0.64 -24.24
C VAL A 221 -24.78 -1.73 -25.06
N LYS A 222 -24.09 -2.87 -25.27
CA LYS A 222 -24.62 -3.99 -26.04
C LYS A 222 -23.87 -5.28 -25.68
N SER A 223 -24.62 -6.40 -25.74
CA SER A 223 -24.07 -7.76 -25.69
C SER A 223 -24.63 -8.56 -26.83
N ILE A 224 -23.79 -9.11 -27.71
CA ILE A 224 -24.16 -9.80 -28.95
C ILE A 224 -23.77 -11.25 -28.81
N THR A 225 -24.74 -12.17 -28.83
CA THR A 225 -24.48 -13.62 -28.86
C THR A 225 -24.01 -14.02 -30.25
N ASN A 226 -22.90 -14.75 -30.33
CA ASN A 226 -22.32 -15.28 -31.56
C ASN A 226 -22.68 -16.76 -31.76
N ALA A 227 -22.53 -17.26 -32.98
CA ALA A 227 -22.92 -18.64 -33.34
C ALA A 227 -22.06 -19.74 -32.71
N ASN A 228 -20.85 -19.41 -32.25
CA ASN A 228 -19.81 -20.34 -31.75
C ASN A 228 -19.75 -20.44 -30.22
N ASN A 229 -20.87 -20.25 -29.52
CA ASN A 229 -20.95 -20.23 -28.04
C ASN A 229 -20.10 -19.12 -27.38
N THR A 230 -19.83 -18.05 -28.12
CA THR A 230 -19.24 -16.83 -27.60
C THR A 230 -20.24 -15.68 -27.62
N ARG A 231 -19.91 -14.59 -26.97
CA ARG A 231 -20.58 -13.32 -27.13
C ARG A 231 -19.56 -12.18 -27.21
N THR A 232 -20.00 -11.07 -27.77
CA THR A 232 -19.24 -9.84 -27.82
C THR A 232 -19.92 -8.79 -26.96
N ASP A 233 -19.28 -8.36 -25.89
CA ASP A 233 -19.73 -7.31 -24.99
C ASP A 233 -19.12 -5.98 -25.45
N CYS A 234 -19.98 -4.99 -25.75
CA CYS A 234 -19.57 -3.68 -26.22
C CYS A 234 -19.63 -2.66 -25.08
N TRP A 235 -18.48 -2.23 -24.61
CA TRP A 235 -18.31 -1.21 -23.57
C TRP A 235 -18.02 0.14 -24.20
N LYS A 236 -18.53 1.23 -23.61
CA LYS A 236 -18.35 2.57 -24.12
C LYS A 236 -18.16 3.61 -23.03
N MET A 237 -17.10 4.43 -23.17
CA MET A 237 -16.81 5.60 -22.36
C MET A 237 -16.82 6.83 -23.28
N ASP A 238 -17.87 7.66 -23.16
CA ASP A 238 -18.02 8.88 -23.96
C ASP A 238 -17.27 10.08 -23.38
N LEU A 239 -16.76 9.97 -22.16
CA LEU A 239 -15.94 10.99 -21.52
C LEU A 239 -14.47 10.70 -21.77
N PRO A 240 -13.65 11.71 -22.10
CA PRO A 240 -12.24 11.49 -22.39
C PRO A 240 -11.45 11.22 -21.11
N HIS A 241 -10.62 10.18 -21.14
CA HIS A 241 -9.72 9.79 -20.06
C HIS A 241 -8.36 9.33 -20.61
N ALA A 242 -7.37 9.21 -19.74
CA ALA A 242 -6.02 8.87 -20.17
C ALA A 242 -5.91 7.40 -20.62
N PRO A 243 -5.06 7.08 -21.62
CA PRO A 243 -4.87 5.71 -22.09
C PRO A 243 -4.49 4.70 -21.02
N TYR A 244 -3.64 5.08 -20.03
CA TYR A 244 -3.21 4.18 -18.97
C TYR A 244 -4.38 3.69 -18.08
N LEU A 245 -5.50 4.41 -18.06
CA LEU A 245 -6.72 4.08 -17.30
C LEU A 245 -7.64 3.09 -18.04
N PHE A 246 -7.33 2.73 -19.29
CA PHE A 246 -8.08 1.71 -20.02
C PHE A 246 -7.90 0.35 -19.34
N MET A 247 -9.01 -0.34 -19.15
CA MET A 247 -8.98 -1.64 -18.50
C MET A 247 -9.95 -2.65 -19.11
N MET A 248 -9.69 -3.89 -18.89
CA MET A 248 -10.66 -4.99 -18.96
C MET A 248 -10.39 -6.00 -17.86
N ALA A 249 -11.47 -6.60 -17.37
CA ALA A 249 -11.42 -7.77 -16.50
C ALA A 249 -12.42 -8.80 -17.02
N ILE A 250 -12.00 -10.05 -17.12
CA ILE A 250 -12.77 -11.19 -17.66
C ILE A 250 -12.63 -12.33 -16.68
N GLY A 251 -13.74 -12.94 -16.26
CA GLY A 251 -13.73 -14.04 -15.30
C GLY A 251 -15.13 -14.53 -14.97
N GLU A 252 -15.21 -15.56 -14.15
CA GLU A 252 -16.46 -16.09 -13.60
C GLU A 252 -16.83 -15.34 -12.32
N PHE A 253 -17.21 -14.08 -12.46
CA PHE A 253 -17.57 -13.21 -11.34
C PHE A 253 -19.05 -13.32 -10.97
N SER A 254 -19.35 -13.26 -9.67
CA SER A 254 -20.63 -12.80 -9.15
C SER A 254 -20.67 -11.28 -9.14
N VAL A 255 -21.80 -10.70 -9.56
CA VAL A 255 -21.95 -9.23 -9.68
C VAL A 255 -23.04 -8.74 -8.73
N VAL A 256 -22.65 -8.05 -7.68
CA VAL A 256 -23.55 -7.46 -6.70
C VAL A 256 -23.78 -5.99 -7.06
N LYS A 257 -25.05 -5.63 -7.32
CA LYS A 257 -25.41 -4.28 -7.72
C LYS A 257 -25.80 -3.42 -6.53
N ASP A 258 -25.39 -2.17 -6.62
CA ASP A 258 -25.71 -1.08 -5.73
C ASP A 258 -26.00 0.20 -6.52
N LYS A 259 -26.21 1.32 -5.87
CA LYS A 259 -26.59 2.56 -6.53
C LYS A 259 -26.14 3.79 -5.76
N TRP A 260 -25.63 4.79 -6.49
CA TRP A 260 -25.44 6.13 -5.99
C TRP A 260 -26.17 7.12 -6.91
N ARG A 261 -27.15 7.85 -6.34
CA ARG A 261 -28.07 8.71 -7.10
C ARG A 261 -28.71 7.94 -8.27
N ASP A 262 -28.46 8.32 -9.52
CA ASP A 262 -28.94 7.67 -10.73
C ASP A 262 -27.94 6.70 -11.37
N ARG A 263 -26.74 6.55 -10.80
CA ARG A 263 -25.64 5.75 -11.34
C ARG A 263 -25.56 4.37 -10.70
N GLU A 264 -25.26 3.38 -11.53
CA GLU A 264 -24.98 2.03 -11.05
C GLU A 264 -23.64 2.00 -10.31
N VAL A 265 -23.63 1.37 -9.14
CA VAL A 265 -22.43 0.94 -8.43
C VAL A 265 -22.45 -0.59 -8.40
N SER A 266 -21.36 -1.26 -8.75
CA SER A 266 -21.35 -2.72 -8.84
C SER A 266 -20.03 -3.31 -8.37
N TYR A 267 -20.12 -4.49 -7.75
CA TYR A 267 -19.02 -5.22 -7.14
C TYR A 267 -18.88 -6.57 -7.82
N TYR A 268 -17.74 -6.80 -8.48
CA TYR A 268 -17.40 -8.05 -9.17
C TYR A 268 -16.46 -8.83 -8.27
N VAL A 269 -16.95 -9.90 -7.68
CA VAL A 269 -16.21 -10.74 -6.73
C VAL A 269 -16.27 -12.21 -7.16
N GLU A 270 -15.39 -13.02 -6.62
CA GLU A 270 -15.52 -14.46 -6.79
C GLU A 270 -16.84 -14.96 -6.17
N PRO A 271 -17.48 -15.99 -6.74
CA PRO A 271 -18.80 -16.47 -6.27
C PRO A 271 -18.87 -16.77 -4.78
N LYS A 272 -17.79 -17.24 -4.17
CA LYS A 272 -17.74 -17.53 -2.72
C LYS A 272 -17.88 -16.28 -1.83
N TYR A 273 -17.56 -15.08 -2.36
CA TYR A 273 -17.66 -13.81 -1.64
C TYR A 273 -18.90 -12.98 -1.98
N GLU A 274 -19.82 -13.50 -2.81
CA GLU A 274 -21.04 -12.76 -3.19
C GLU A 274 -21.83 -12.25 -2.00
N VAL A 275 -21.98 -13.07 -0.97
CA VAL A 275 -22.74 -12.74 0.26
C VAL A 275 -22.04 -11.66 1.11
N ASP A 276 -20.74 -11.52 0.96
CA ASP A 276 -19.90 -10.58 1.71
C ASP A 276 -19.58 -9.29 0.93
N ALA A 277 -19.84 -9.25 -0.38
CA ALA A 277 -19.47 -8.13 -1.24
C ALA A 277 -19.96 -6.76 -0.73
N ARG A 278 -21.18 -6.70 -0.14
CA ARG A 278 -21.69 -5.48 0.49
C ARG A 278 -21.04 -5.15 1.83
N ALA A 279 -20.46 -6.11 2.51
CA ALA A 279 -19.69 -5.82 3.71
C ALA A 279 -18.33 -5.19 3.32
N ILE A 280 -17.74 -5.64 2.23
CA ILE A 280 -16.45 -5.14 1.71
C ILE A 280 -16.63 -3.74 1.11
N PHE A 281 -17.58 -3.55 0.19
CA PHE A 281 -17.69 -2.36 -0.67
C PHE A 281 -18.88 -1.47 -0.38
N GLY A 282 -19.76 -1.83 0.55
CA GLY A 282 -21.07 -1.18 0.73
C GLY A 282 -21.03 0.28 1.20
N ASN A 283 -19.88 0.78 1.67
CA ASN A 283 -19.70 2.19 1.97
C ASN A 283 -19.40 3.05 0.72
N THR A 284 -19.16 2.43 -0.44
CA THR A 284 -18.84 3.13 -1.69
C THR A 284 -19.86 4.22 -2.09
N PRO A 285 -21.19 3.98 -2.06
CA PRO A 285 -22.16 5.04 -2.38
C PRO A 285 -22.08 6.24 -1.41
N GLU A 286 -21.82 6.00 -0.13
CA GLU A 286 -21.63 7.07 0.86
C GLU A 286 -20.33 7.83 0.62
N MET A 287 -19.23 7.14 0.25
CA MET A 287 -17.97 7.76 -0.13
C MET A 287 -18.15 8.66 -1.36
N MET A 288 -18.86 8.19 -2.39
CA MET A 288 -19.17 8.98 -3.60
C MET A 288 -19.94 10.26 -3.27
N GLU A 289 -20.92 10.20 -2.37
CA GLU A 289 -21.69 11.36 -1.92
C GLU A 289 -20.82 12.31 -1.10
N PHE A 290 -20.03 11.79 -0.19
CA PHE A 290 -19.12 12.56 0.67
C PHE A 290 -18.09 13.31 -0.18
N PHE A 291 -17.36 12.61 -1.05
CA PHE A 291 -16.34 13.25 -1.88
C PHE A 291 -16.94 14.25 -2.88
N SER A 292 -18.07 13.94 -3.50
CA SER A 292 -18.76 14.88 -4.40
C SER A 292 -19.11 16.18 -3.68
N LYS A 293 -19.62 16.11 -2.46
CA LYS A 293 -19.98 17.29 -1.67
C LYS A 293 -18.75 18.07 -1.21
N THR A 294 -17.77 17.36 -0.68
CA THR A 294 -16.57 17.96 -0.10
C THR A 294 -15.71 18.63 -1.17
N MET A 295 -15.53 17.99 -2.32
CA MET A 295 -14.82 18.58 -3.45
C MET A 295 -15.65 19.65 -4.19
N GLY A 296 -16.98 19.68 -4.01
CA GLY A 296 -17.88 20.58 -4.71
C GLY A 296 -17.88 20.38 -6.23
N VAL A 297 -17.45 19.20 -6.68
CA VAL A 297 -17.49 18.68 -8.04
C VAL A 297 -18.04 17.27 -7.96
N ASP A 298 -19.15 17.01 -8.62
CA ASP A 298 -19.78 15.68 -8.60
C ASP A 298 -18.89 14.64 -9.30
N TYR A 299 -19.01 13.39 -8.87
CA TYR A 299 -18.43 12.23 -9.56
C TYR A 299 -18.85 12.26 -11.04
N ALA A 300 -17.88 12.35 -11.95
CA ALA A 300 -18.15 12.67 -13.37
C ALA A 300 -18.63 11.46 -14.19
N TRP A 301 -18.20 10.26 -13.85
CA TRP A 301 -18.25 9.07 -14.69
C TRP A 301 -19.63 8.39 -14.66
N PRO A 302 -20.00 7.63 -15.71
CA PRO A 302 -21.38 7.15 -15.89
C PRO A 302 -21.79 6.01 -14.94
N LYS A 303 -20.85 5.28 -14.37
CA LYS A 303 -21.02 4.24 -13.35
C LYS A 303 -19.81 4.20 -12.45
N TYR A 304 -19.85 3.38 -11.38
CA TYR A 304 -18.67 2.95 -10.65
C TYR A 304 -18.71 1.45 -10.41
N SER A 305 -17.73 0.72 -10.91
CA SER A 305 -17.57 -0.71 -10.67
C SER A 305 -16.26 -1.00 -9.99
N GLN A 306 -16.24 -2.02 -9.13
CA GLN A 306 -15.05 -2.52 -8.49
C GLN A 306 -14.94 -4.01 -8.78
N VAL A 307 -13.78 -4.48 -9.22
CA VAL A 307 -13.54 -5.88 -9.50
C VAL A 307 -12.33 -6.36 -8.73
N VAL A 308 -12.44 -7.55 -8.16
CA VAL A 308 -11.31 -8.20 -7.47
C VAL A 308 -10.76 -9.31 -8.36
N VAL A 309 -9.44 -9.29 -8.57
CA VAL A 309 -8.75 -10.24 -9.44
C VAL A 309 -7.64 -10.97 -8.70
N ARG A 310 -7.26 -12.15 -9.20
CA ARG A 310 -6.18 -12.97 -8.65
C ARG A 310 -4.83 -12.57 -9.21
N ASP A 311 -3.79 -12.80 -8.40
CA ASP A 311 -2.39 -12.54 -8.74
C ASP A 311 -2.15 -11.10 -9.22
N TYR A 312 -2.88 -10.14 -8.67
CA TYR A 312 -2.75 -8.76 -9.09
C TYR A 312 -1.36 -8.20 -8.77
N VAL A 313 -0.79 -7.47 -9.70
CA VAL A 313 0.61 -7.00 -9.64
C VAL A 313 0.81 -5.73 -8.79
N SER A 314 -0.27 -5.19 -8.24
CA SER A 314 -0.28 -4.03 -7.34
C SER A 314 -1.32 -4.24 -6.22
N GLY A 315 -1.56 -3.23 -5.38
CA GLY A 315 -2.64 -3.24 -4.39
C GLY A 315 -4.01 -3.10 -5.05
N ALA A 316 -4.17 -2.02 -5.80
CA ALA A 316 -5.36 -1.72 -6.60
C ALA A 316 -4.98 -0.77 -7.74
N MET A 317 -5.99 -0.32 -8.53
CA MET A 317 -5.80 0.60 -9.65
C MET A 317 -7.11 1.32 -9.96
N GLU A 318 -7.03 2.63 -10.10
CA GLU A 318 -8.12 3.57 -10.28
C GLU A 318 -8.76 3.56 -11.68
N ASN A 319 -8.59 2.56 -12.49
CA ASN A 319 -9.10 2.55 -13.87
C ASN A 319 -10.48 3.22 -13.99
N THR A 320 -10.59 4.23 -14.82
CA THR A 320 -11.74 5.14 -14.88
C THR A 320 -13.08 4.40 -14.88
N SER A 321 -13.90 4.62 -13.84
CA SER A 321 -15.21 4.00 -13.61
C SER A 321 -15.21 2.50 -13.35
N ALA A 322 -14.03 1.84 -13.23
CA ALA A 322 -13.91 0.39 -13.10
C ALA A 322 -12.61 0.00 -12.38
N THR A 323 -12.53 0.30 -11.09
CA THR A 323 -11.38 0.02 -10.22
C THR A 323 -11.08 -1.47 -10.15
N ILE A 324 -9.81 -1.85 -10.27
CA ILE A 324 -9.32 -3.22 -10.00
C ILE A 324 -8.71 -3.27 -8.61
N HIS A 325 -8.98 -4.35 -7.86
CA HIS A 325 -8.38 -4.66 -6.58
C HIS A 325 -7.72 -6.03 -6.60
N GLY A 326 -6.65 -6.22 -5.86
CA GLY A 326 -6.07 -7.53 -5.58
C GLY A 326 -6.96 -8.39 -4.69
N GLU A 327 -6.74 -9.71 -4.72
CA GLU A 327 -7.56 -10.70 -4.01
C GLU A 327 -7.65 -10.51 -2.49
N PHE A 328 -6.67 -9.83 -1.87
CA PHE A 328 -6.66 -9.57 -0.43
C PHE A 328 -7.82 -8.69 0.05
N VAL A 329 -8.50 -8.00 -0.87
CA VAL A 329 -9.70 -7.20 -0.57
C VAL A 329 -10.93 -8.09 -0.39
N GLN A 330 -10.96 -9.27 -1.00
CA GLN A 330 -12.03 -10.26 -0.78
C GLN A 330 -11.92 -10.86 0.61
N GLN A 331 -12.86 -10.55 1.46
CA GLN A 331 -12.91 -11.00 2.85
C GLN A 331 -14.34 -11.36 3.24
N THR A 332 -14.47 -12.38 4.09
CA THR A 332 -15.72 -12.65 4.78
C THR A 332 -15.96 -11.63 5.89
N LYS A 333 -17.20 -11.47 6.31
CA LYS A 333 -17.54 -10.61 7.47
C LYS A 333 -16.77 -11.00 8.73
N ARG A 334 -16.41 -12.26 8.88
CA ARG A 334 -15.64 -12.74 10.02
C ARG A 334 -14.20 -12.26 9.96
N GLU A 335 -13.55 -12.33 8.80
CA GLU A 335 -12.19 -11.81 8.58
C GLU A 335 -12.12 -10.29 8.82
N MET A 336 -13.18 -9.57 8.45
CA MET A 336 -13.26 -8.13 8.63
C MET A 336 -13.30 -7.68 10.11
N ILE A 337 -13.56 -8.59 11.08
CA ILE A 337 -13.42 -8.29 12.52
C ILE A 337 -11.97 -7.95 12.88
N ASP A 338 -11.03 -8.60 12.22
CA ASP A 338 -9.60 -8.45 12.47
C ASP A 338 -8.92 -7.43 11.57
N ARG A 339 -9.37 -7.31 10.33
CA ARG A 339 -8.84 -6.39 9.34
C ARG A 339 -9.89 -6.05 8.28
N ASN A 340 -9.99 -4.79 7.89
CA ASN A 340 -10.72 -4.38 6.70
C ASN A 340 -9.78 -3.62 5.75
N ASN A 341 -10.22 -3.42 4.52
CA ASN A 341 -9.47 -2.74 3.47
C ASN A 341 -10.24 -1.51 2.96
N GLU A 342 -10.99 -0.83 3.82
CA GLU A 342 -11.83 0.32 3.46
C GLU A 342 -10.99 1.51 3.01
N ASP A 343 -9.78 1.67 3.56
CA ASP A 343 -8.86 2.73 3.19
C ASP A 343 -8.51 2.64 1.70
N ILE A 344 -8.16 1.43 1.18
CA ILE A 344 -7.86 1.27 -0.25
C ILE A 344 -9.09 1.51 -1.14
N VAL A 345 -10.29 1.17 -0.68
CA VAL A 345 -11.54 1.47 -1.42
C VAL A 345 -11.75 2.98 -1.55
N SER A 346 -11.48 3.74 -0.49
CA SER A 346 -11.58 5.20 -0.52
C SER A 346 -10.47 5.85 -1.34
N HIS A 347 -9.25 5.32 -1.30
CA HIS A 347 -8.10 5.73 -2.12
C HIS A 347 -8.43 5.66 -3.60
N GLU A 348 -8.79 4.48 -4.08
CA GLU A 348 -9.10 4.23 -5.50
C GLU A 348 -10.32 5.02 -5.98
N LEU A 349 -11.32 5.21 -5.13
CA LEU A 349 -12.45 6.05 -5.48
C LEU A 349 -12.05 7.51 -5.60
N PHE A 350 -11.17 8.02 -4.72
CA PHE A 350 -10.78 9.43 -4.73
C PHE A 350 -9.96 9.80 -5.97
N HIS A 351 -9.23 8.87 -6.54
CA HIS A 351 -8.56 9.04 -7.83
C HIS A 351 -9.49 9.46 -8.96
N HIS A 352 -10.78 9.14 -8.90
CA HIS A 352 -11.76 9.54 -9.93
C HIS A 352 -11.93 11.06 -10.04
N TRP A 353 -11.45 11.83 -9.04
CA TRP A 353 -11.26 13.28 -9.11
C TRP A 353 -9.80 13.64 -9.37
N PHE A 354 -8.86 13.01 -8.66
CA PHE A 354 -7.42 13.30 -8.73
C PHE A 354 -6.67 12.10 -9.31
N GLY A 355 -6.53 12.09 -10.62
CA GLY A 355 -6.00 10.98 -11.44
C GLY A 355 -6.79 10.84 -12.72
N ASP A 356 -8.11 10.62 -12.63
CA ASP A 356 -8.97 10.42 -13.79
C ASP A 356 -9.48 11.73 -14.37
N LEU A 357 -10.18 12.54 -13.56
CA LEU A 357 -10.80 13.79 -14.02
C LEU A 357 -9.75 14.85 -14.30
N ALA A 358 -8.88 15.11 -13.33
CA ALA A 358 -7.66 15.90 -13.48
C ALA A 358 -6.46 14.96 -13.34
N THR A 359 -5.76 14.68 -14.42
CA THR A 359 -4.64 13.73 -14.48
C THR A 359 -3.32 14.47 -14.42
N CYS A 360 -2.30 13.90 -13.83
CA CYS A 360 -0.95 14.47 -13.87
C CYS A 360 -0.47 14.62 -15.34
N GLU A 361 0.20 15.76 -15.63
CA GLU A 361 0.71 16.05 -16.99
C GLU A 361 1.82 15.08 -17.41
N SER A 362 2.60 14.65 -16.44
CA SER A 362 3.67 13.68 -16.60
C SER A 362 3.86 12.93 -15.27
N TRP A 363 4.57 11.81 -15.31
CA TRP A 363 4.89 11.03 -14.12
C TRP A 363 5.69 11.81 -13.09
N SER A 364 6.37 12.89 -13.50
CA SER A 364 7.00 13.85 -12.58
C SER A 364 6.00 14.49 -11.62
N ASN A 365 4.74 14.61 -12.02
CA ASN A 365 3.63 15.18 -11.24
C ASN A 365 2.73 14.09 -10.62
N LEU A 366 3.16 12.84 -10.55
CA LEU A 366 2.41 11.72 -9.96
C LEU A 366 1.79 12.03 -8.59
N PRO A 367 2.43 12.83 -7.71
CA PRO A 367 1.82 13.25 -6.45
C PRO A 367 0.48 13.98 -6.58
N LEU A 368 0.14 14.56 -7.74
CA LEU A 368 -1.19 15.12 -7.98
C LEU A 368 -2.29 14.04 -8.07
N ASN A 369 -1.91 12.80 -8.33
CA ASN A 369 -2.77 11.63 -8.23
C ASN A 369 -2.64 11.01 -6.83
N GLU A 370 -1.48 10.49 -6.48
CA GLU A 370 -1.25 9.60 -5.34
C GLU A 370 -1.31 10.28 -3.97
N SER A 371 -0.72 11.48 -3.85
CA SER A 371 -0.80 12.21 -2.58
C SER A 371 -2.24 12.58 -2.23
N PHE A 372 -3.03 12.90 -3.27
CA PHE A 372 -4.45 13.20 -3.08
C PHE A 372 -5.26 11.97 -2.73
N ALA A 373 -5.04 10.83 -3.36
CA ALA A 373 -5.72 9.60 -3.04
C ALA A 373 -5.42 9.13 -1.61
N THR A 374 -4.15 9.19 -1.19
CA THR A 374 -3.74 8.95 0.20
C THR A 374 -4.45 9.92 1.17
N TYR A 375 -4.55 11.19 0.80
CA TYR A 375 -5.29 12.15 1.63
C TYR A 375 -6.80 11.92 1.59
N GLY A 376 -7.32 11.32 0.55
CA GLY A 376 -8.71 10.85 0.46
C GLY A 376 -9.05 9.83 1.54
N GLU A 377 -8.12 8.91 1.88
CA GLU A 377 -8.23 7.99 3.01
C GLU A 377 -8.41 8.75 4.33
N TYR A 378 -7.57 9.78 4.57
CA TYR A 378 -7.69 10.64 5.74
C TYR A 378 -9.05 11.32 5.81
N LEU A 379 -9.49 11.95 4.71
CA LEU A 379 -10.76 12.67 4.63
C LEU A 379 -11.96 11.76 4.90
N TRP A 380 -11.96 10.55 4.33
CA TRP A 380 -12.99 9.56 4.57
C TRP A 380 -13.01 9.10 6.03
N ASN A 381 -11.86 8.75 6.58
CA ASN A 381 -11.75 8.34 7.98
C ASN A 381 -12.18 9.44 8.95
N GLU A 382 -11.80 10.71 8.68
CA GLU A 382 -12.23 11.86 9.49
C GLU A 382 -13.76 12.04 9.48
N TYR A 383 -14.37 11.92 8.30
CA TYR A 383 -15.81 12.02 8.13
C TYR A 383 -16.55 10.85 8.81
N LYS A 384 -16.11 9.63 8.53
CA LYS A 384 -16.85 8.42 8.92
C LYS A 384 -16.63 8.03 10.37
N TYR A 385 -15.41 8.17 10.86
CA TYR A 385 -14.98 7.62 12.16
C TYR A 385 -14.40 8.69 13.10
N GLY A 386 -14.28 9.92 12.64
CA GLY A 386 -13.76 11.03 13.40
C GLY A 386 -12.26 11.19 13.33
N ARG A 387 -11.79 12.38 13.73
CA ARG A 387 -10.40 12.82 13.61
C ARG A 387 -9.40 11.85 14.25
N ASP A 388 -9.72 11.28 15.42
CA ASP A 388 -8.80 10.37 16.11
C ASP A 388 -8.44 9.12 15.29
N ILE A 389 -9.37 8.63 14.47
CA ILE A 389 -9.13 7.50 13.59
C ILE A 389 -8.34 7.95 12.35
N ALA A 390 -8.68 9.09 11.78
CA ALA A 390 -7.92 9.65 10.66
C ALA A 390 -6.46 9.97 11.05
N ASP A 391 -6.24 10.53 12.23
CA ASP A 391 -4.90 10.84 12.74
C ASP A 391 -4.03 9.58 12.96
N ILE A 392 -4.62 8.39 13.15
CA ILE A 392 -3.88 7.12 13.17
C ILE A 392 -3.25 6.83 11.78
N GLY A 393 -4.00 7.06 10.70
CA GLY A 393 -3.48 6.95 9.33
C GLY A 393 -2.38 7.96 9.07
N LEU A 394 -2.61 9.22 9.39
CA LEU A 394 -1.64 10.30 9.22
C LEU A 394 -0.32 10.05 9.99
N GLU A 395 -0.40 9.52 11.21
CA GLU A 395 0.79 9.11 11.99
C GLU A 395 1.56 7.99 11.28
N SER A 396 0.83 7.01 10.73
CA SER A 396 1.42 5.90 9.98
C SER A 396 2.14 6.39 8.73
N ASP A 397 1.54 7.32 8.01
CA ASP A 397 2.11 7.94 6.81
C ASP A 397 3.38 8.74 7.15
N LEU A 398 3.30 9.62 8.15
CA LEU A 398 4.46 10.38 8.59
C LEU A 398 5.61 9.46 8.99
N LYS A 399 5.33 8.41 9.75
CA LYS A 399 6.34 7.44 10.16
C LYS A 399 6.94 6.69 8.97
N SER A 400 6.09 6.23 8.05
CA SER A 400 6.51 5.52 6.84
C SER A 400 7.43 6.38 5.96
N TYR A 401 7.06 7.66 5.77
CA TYR A 401 7.91 8.63 5.09
C TYR A 401 9.23 8.87 5.83
N LEU A 402 9.20 9.11 7.16
CA LEU A 402 10.40 9.34 7.94
C LEU A 402 11.35 8.13 7.92
N ASP A 403 10.83 6.92 7.88
CA ASP A 403 11.64 5.71 7.78
C ASP A 403 12.31 5.59 6.39
N GLU A 404 11.59 5.86 5.28
CA GLU A 404 12.17 5.91 3.94
C GLU A 404 13.20 7.03 3.79
N SER A 405 12.95 8.19 4.40
CA SER A 405 13.81 9.38 4.31
C SER A 405 15.21 9.17 4.91
N LYS A 406 15.41 8.11 5.71
CA LYS A 406 16.74 7.71 6.23
C LYS A 406 17.62 7.08 5.15
N MET A 407 17.00 6.52 4.10
CA MET A 407 17.69 5.84 3.01
C MET A 407 17.75 6.68 1.74
N LYS A 408 16.68 7.40 1.43
CA LYS A 408 16.62 8.32 0.29
C LYS A 408 15.80 9.57 0.63
N GLN A 409 16.17 10.68 0.04
CA GLN A 409 15.40 11.93 0.13
C GLN A 409 15.15 12.45 -1.29
N GLU A 410 13.89 12.59 -1.64
CA GLU A 410 13.46 12.97 -2.98
C GLU A 410 12.56 14.20 -2.93
N HIS A 411 12.56 14.95 -4.04
CA HIS A 411 11.54 15.98 -4.28
C HIS A 411 10.17 15.29 -4.39
N LEU A 412 9.11 15.98 -4.01
CA LEU A 412 7.77 15.45 -4.25
C LEU A 412 7.46 15.50 -5.75
N ILE A 413 7.67 16.64 -6.40
CA ILE A 413 7.63 16.79 -7.85
C ILE A 413 9.05 16.69 -8.37
N ARG A 414 9.36 15.66 -9.16
CA ARG A 414 10.73 15.37 -9.61
C ARG A 414 10.78 15.06 -11.09
N PHE A 415 11.66 15.76 -11.78
CA PHE A 415 11.92 15.58 -13.21
C PHE A 415 13.20 14.78 -13.50
N TYR A 416 13.95 14.43 -12.47
CA TYR A 416 15.25 13.77 -12.55
C TYR A 416 15.15 12.38 -11.89
N TYR A 417 14.46 11.46 -12.56
CA TYR A 417 14.38 10.06 -12.14
C TYR A 417 15.01 9.16 -13.21
N GLU A 418 15.51 8.01 -12.82
CA GLU A 418 16.08 7.05 -13.75
C GLU A 418 14.97 6.27 -14.47
N ASN A 419 14.00 5.79 -13.70
CA ASN A 419 12.82 5.11 -14.18
C ASN A 419 11.56 5.81 -13.62
N ARG A 420 10.51 5.96 -14.42
CA ARG A 420 9.22 6.49 -13.97
C ARG A 420 8.61 5.69 -12.81
N GLU A 421 8.89 4.40 -12.75
CA GLU A 421 8.47 3.53 -11.64
C GLU A 421 9.10 3.94 -10.29
N ASP A 422 10.20 4.70 -10.28
CA ASP A 422 10.82 5.23 -9.06
C ASP A 422 9.96 6.29 -8.37
N MET A 423 8.92 6.80 -9.07
CA MET A 423 7.96 7.75 -8.51
C MET A 423 7.03 7.12 -7.47
N PHE A 424 6.83 5.79 -7.49
CA PHE A 424 5.95 5.07 -6.58
C PHE A 424 6.66 4.75 -5.26
N ASP A 425 6.74 5.74 -4.39
CA ASP A 425 7.43 5.65 -3.12
C ASP A 425 6.69 6.37 -1.98
N ARG A 426 7.22 6.29 -0.76
CA ARG A 426 6.61 6.96 0.40
C ARG A 426 6.64 8.49 0.32
N HIS A 427 7.42 9.06 -0.58
CA HIS A 427 7.38 10.50 -0.85
C HIS A 427 6.10 10.85 -1.61
N SER A 428 5.81 10.17 -2.71
CA SER A 428 4.64 10.44 -3.54
C SER A 428 3.31 10.17 -2.83
N TYR A 429 3.26 9.16 -1.98
CA TYR A 429 2.07 8.77 -1.22
C TYR A 429 2.03 9.46 0.16
N ALA A 430 2.80 9.00 1.09
CA ALA A 430 2.75 9.34 2.50
C ALA A 430 3.18 10.77 2.80
N LYS A 431 4.36 11.22 2.33
CA LYS A 431 4.80 12.61 2.49
C LYS A 431 3.81 13.57 1.85
N GLY A 432 3.36 13.26 0.62
CA GLY A 432 2.41 14.10 -0.09
C GLY A 432 1.08 14.25 0.65
N GLY A 433 0.52 13.16 1.18
CA GLY A 433 -0.68 13.20 2.01
C GLY A 433 -0.52 14.08 3.27
N THR A 434 0.62 13.96 3.98
CA THR A 434 0.91 14.81 5.15
C THR A 434 1.09 16.28 4.78
N ILE A 435 1.67 16.58 3.61
CA ILE A 435 1.81 17.97 3.11
C ILE A 435 0.44 18.56 2.77
N LEU A 436 -0.46 17.82 2.16
CA LEU A 436 -1.84 18.27 1.90
C LEU A 436 -2.58 18.54 3.21
N HIS A 437 -2.41 17.70 4.22
CA HIS A 437 -2.96 17.95 5.56
C HIS A 437 -2.42 19.25 6.15
N MET A 438 -1.12 19.48 6.06
CA MET A 438 -0.48 20.70 6.53
C MET A 438 -0.99 21.94 5.78
N LEU A 439 -1.17 21.86 4.46
CA LEU A 439 -1.73 22.95 3.66
C LEU A 439 -3.17 23.26 4.09
N ARG A 440 -3.99 22.23 4.32
CA ARG A 440 -5.36 22.38 4.85
C ARG A 440 -5.37 23.10 6.21
N LYS A 441 -4.49 22.70 7.14
CA LYS A 441 -4.39 23.32 8.47
C LYS A 441 -3.84 24.75 8.41
N TYR A 442 -3.01 25.05 7.43
CA TYR A 442 -2.51 26.39 7.20
C TYR A 442 -3.59 27.33 6.67
N LEU A 443 -4.33 26.92 5.63
CA LEU A 443 -5.33 27.72 4.95
C LEU A 443 -6.70 27.73 5.67
N GLY A 444 -6.99 26.69 6.43
CA GLY A 444 -8.33 26.38 6.93
C GLY A 444 -9.20 25.64 5.91
N ASP A 445 -10.23 24.97 6.39
CA ASP A 445 -11.06 24.07 5.59
C ASP A 445 -11.76 24.79 4.43
N ASP A 446 -12.34 25.96 4.68
CA ASP A 446 -13.10 26.71 3.66
C ASP A 446 -12.24 27.06 2.45
N ALA A 447 -11.04 27.62 2.68
CA ALA A 447 -10.13 28.00 1.61
C ALA A 447 -9.50 26.79 0.93
N PHE A 448 -9.16 25.74 1.69
CA PHE A 448 -8.59 24.52 1.15
C PHE A 448 -9.55 23.82 0.18
N PHE A 449 -10.78 23.57 0.60
CA PHE A 449 -11.76 22.90 -0.27
C PHE A 449 -12.24 23.77 -1.42
N ALA A 450 -12.30 25.09 -1.24
CA ALA A 450 -12.56 26.03 -2.35
C ALA A 450 -11.44 26.00 -3.41
N GLY A 451 -10.18 25.94 -2.99
CA GLY A 451 -9.02 25.80 -3.87
C GLY A 451 -9.05 24.49 -4.66
N LEU A 452 -9.33 23.37 -3.99
CA LEU A 452 -9.48 22.06 -4.66
C LEU A 452 -10.62 22.05 -5.68
N LYS A 453 -11.75 22.64 -5.30
CA LYS A 453 -12.89 22.80 -6.23
C LYS A 453 -12.52 23.58 -7.48
N LEU A 454 -11.78 24.68 -7.32
CA LEU A 454 -11.32 25.50 -8.44
C LEU A 454 -10.33 24.74 -9.32
N TYR A 455 -9.34 24.08 -8.70
CA TYR A 455 -8.38 23.24 -9.41
C TYR A 455 -9.08 22.18 -10.26
N LEU A 456 -10.01 21.41 -9.66
CA LEU A 456 -10.76 20.37 -10.38
C LEU A 456 -11.60 20.93 -11.52
N LYS A 457 -12.26 22.08 -11.31
CA LYS A 457 -13.06 22.72 -12.39
C LYS A 457 -12.21 23.17 -13.56
N ASN A 458 -11.04 23.78 -13.28
CA ASN A 458 -10.15 24.29 -14.31
C ASN A 458 -9.51 23.16 -15.13
N ASN A 459 -9.27 22.01 -14.49
CA ASN A 459 -8.55 20.89 -15.06
C ASN A 459 -9.42 19.66 -15.34
N SER A 460 -10.74 19.78 -15.27
CA SER A 460 -11.66 18.67 -15.62
C SER A 460 -11.40 18.18 -17.04
N PHE A 461 -11.17 16.86 -17.17
CA PHE A 461 -10.82 16.17 -18.42
C PHE A 461 -9.53 16.66 -19.08
N LYS A 462 -8.64 17.25 -18.31
CA LYS A 462 -7.34 17.74 -18.75
C LYS A 462 -6.21 17.12 -17.93
N SER A 463 -5.00 17.46 -18.33
CA SER A 463 -3.79 17.18 -17.55
C SER A 463 -3.35 18.44 -16.83
N ALA A 464 -2.72 18.28 -15.66
CA ALA A 464 -2.31 19.37 -14.78
C ALA A 464 -0.92 19.17 -14.20
N GLU A 465 -0.24 20.25 -13.92
CA GLU A 465 0.99 20.32 -13.17
C GLU A 465 0.77 20.89 -11.76
N VAL A 466 1.76 20.73 -10.88
CA VAL A 466 1.67 21.25 -9.51
C VAL A 466 1.42 22.76 -9.45
N HIS A 467 1.83 23.50 -10.48
CA HIS A 467 1.59 24.95 -10.56
C HIS A 467 0.13 25.30 -10.77
N ASP A 468 -0.65 24.46 -11.47
CA ASP A 468 -2.10 24.64 -11.61
C ASP A 468 -2.79 24.53 -10.25
N LEU A 469 -2.34 23.60 -9.40
CA LEU A 469 -2.83 23.47 -8.02
C LEU A 469 -2.49 24.71 -7.19
N ARG A 470 -1.24 25.17 -7.23
CA ARG A 470 -0.81 26.39 -6.53
C ARG A 470 -1.64 27.60 -6.94
N LEU A 471 -1.79 27.84 -8.24
CA LEU A 471 -2.54 28.98 -8.77
C LEU A 471 -4.01 28.95 -8.36
N ALA A 472 -4.63 27.78 -8.28
CA ALA A 472 -6.00 27.65 -7.79
C ALA A 472 -6.14 28.06 -6.31
N PHE A 473 -5.17 27.71 -5.46
CA PHE A 473 -5.17 28.16 -4.06
C PHE A 473 -4.88 29.66 -3.94
N GLU A 474 -3.92 30.19 -4.71
CA GLU A 474 -3.61 31.63 -4.72
C GLU A 474 -4.80 32.50 -5.19
N GLU A 475 -5.56 32.00 -6.18
CA GLU A 475 -6.77 32.70 -6.64
C GLU A 475 -7.86 32.76 -5.57
N VAL A 476 -8.04 31.69 -4.81
CA VAL A 476 -9.03 31.61 -3.73
C VAL A 476 -8.63 32.44 -2.53
N THR A 477 -7.37 32.37 -2.12
CA THR A 477 -6.91 32.98 -0.86
C THR A 477 -6.41 34.40 -1.03
N GLY A 478 -5.95 34.77 -2.22
CA GLY A 478 -5.23 36.00 -2.47
C GLY A 478 -3.82 36.03 -1.88
N GLU A 479 -3.31 34.90 -1.34
CA GLU A 479 -1.99 34.77 -0.75
C GLU A 479 -0.99 34.26 -1.79
N ASP A 480 0.26 34.75 -1.75
CA ASP A 480 1.38 34.11 -2.45
C ASP A 480 1.76 32.81 -1.73
N LEU A 481 1.58 31.69 -2.39
CA LEU A 481 1.92 30.36 -1.88
C LEU A 481 3.18 29.76 -2.54
N ASN A 482 3.92 30.54 -3.34
CA ASN A 482 5.18 30.06 -3.93
C ASN A 482 6.15 29.54 -2.86
N TRP A 483 6.22 30.20 -1.71
CA TRP A 483 7.07 29.76 -0.59
C TRP A 483 6.70 28.36 -0.09
N PHE A 484 5.40 28.03 -0.02
CA PHE A 484 4.94 26.72 0.45
C PHE A 484 5.24 25.62 -0.58
N PHE A 485 4.87 25.86 -1.85
CA PHE A 485 5.09 24.88 -2.90
C PHE A 485 6.58 24.67 -3.19
N ASN A 486 7.38 25.72 -3.17
CA ASN A 486 8.82 25.63 -3.37
C ASN A 486 9.49 24.76 -2.30
N GLN A 487 9.13 24.92 -1.02
CA GLN A 487 9.77 24.14 0.05
C GLN A 487 9.24 22.73 0.22
N TRP A 488 7.97 22.45 -0.14
CA TRP A 488 7.34 21.18 0.14
C TRP A 488 7.17 20.27 -1.09
N PHE A 489 6.87 20.84 -2.25
CA PHE A 489 6.69 20.08 -3.49
C PHE A 489 7.96 20.03 -4.33
N LEU A 490 8.71 21.15 -4.40
CA LEU A 490 9.84 21.31 -5.30
C LEU A 490 11.20 21.21 -4.61
N ASN A 491 11.23 20.84 -3.33
CA ASN A 491 12.44 20.55 -2.57
C ASN A 491 12.33 19.22 -1.81
N GLN A 492 13.48 18.68 -1.46
CA GLN A 492 13.61 17.42 -0.73
C GLN A 492 13.71 17.61 0.77
N GLY A 493 13.52 16.50 1.52
CA GLY A 493 13.72 16.46 2.96
C GLY A 493 12.54 16.97 3.78
N HIS A 494 12.79 17.24 5.04
CA HIS A 494 11.84 17.75 6.05
C HIS A 494 12.59 18.48 7.16
N PRO A 495 11.95 19.38 7.93
CA PRO A 495 12.58 20.03 9.06
C PRO A 495 12.83 19.05 10.21
N LYS A 496 14.01 19.17 10.84
CA LYS A 496 14.36 18.50 12.10
C LYS A 496 14.38 19.55 13.19
N LEU A 497 13.45 19.49 14.13
CA LEU A 497 13.21 20.57 15.09
C LEU A 497 13.69 20.18 16.49
N ALA A 498 14.37 21.13 17.17
CA ALA A 498 14.58 21.08 18.61
C ALA A 498 13.81 22.22 19.26
N ILE A 499 12.91 21.89 20.20
CA ILE A 499 12.02 22.83 20.86
C ILE A 499 12.39 22.89 22.36
N ASN A 500 12.62 24.10 22.87
CA ASN A 500 12.96 24.35 24.26
C ASN A 500 12.07 25.44 24.86
N TYR A 501 11.71 25.27 26.12
CA TYR A 501 10.82 26.17 26.86
C TYR A 501 11.53 26.78 28.05
N ASN A 502 11.35 28.10 28.27
CA ASN A 502 11.87 28.79 29.40
C ASN A 502 10.85 29.77 30.00
N TRP A 503 10.58 29.65 31.29
CA TRP A 503 9.73 30.61 32.02
C TRP A 503 10.58 31.55 32.82
N ASN A 504 10.43 32.86 32.53
CA ASN A 504 11.05 33.92 33.31
C ASN A 504 10.03 34.49 34.28
N ALA A 505 10.16 34.14 35.57
CA ALA A 505 9.23 34.58 36.60
C ALA A 505 9.30 36.09 36.89
N ALA A 506 10.46 36.73 36.71
CA ALA A 506 10.62 38.16 36.96
C ALA A 506 9.89 39.02 35.92
N THR A 507 9.85 38.56 34.67
CA THR A 507 9.17 39.26 33.57
C THR A 507 7.80 38.70 33.26
N MET A 508 7.41 37.59 33.92
CA MET A 508 6.20 36.80 33.62
C MET A 508 6.10 36.43 32.13
N THR A 509 7.21 35.94 31.58
CA THR A 509 7.34 35.64 30.16
C THR A 509 7.66 34.16 29.94
N GLN A 510 6.83 33.46 29.13
CA GLN A 510 7.14 32.18 28.56
C GLN A 510 7.89 32.37 27.24
N GLN A 511 9.04 31.75 27.12
CA GLN A 511 9.83 31.71 25.89
C GLN A 511 9.74 30.33 25.29
N ILE A 512 9.70 30.28 23.95
CA ILE A 512 9.80 29.08 23.13
C ILE A 512 10.93 29.31 22.15
N THR A 513 11.97 28.51 22.22
CA THR A 513 13.09 28.54 21.26
C THR A 513 12.96 27.32 20.36
N VAL A 514 12.87 27.56 19.06
CA VAL A 514 12.83 26.52 18.03
C VAL A 514 14.10 26.61 17.21
N GLU A 515 14.76 25.47 17.01
CA GLU A 515 15.97 25.38 16.19
C GLU A 515 15.77 24.31 15.10
N GLN A 516 16.07 24.65 13.85
CA GLN A 516 16.05 23.76 12.70
C GLN A 516 17.43 23.10 12.54
N LEU A 517 17.49 21.79 12.69
CA LEU A 517 18.72 20.99 12.78
C LEU A 517 19.06 20.20 11.51
N GLN A 518 18.21 20.23 10.48
CA GLN A 518 18.47 19.56 9.20
C GLN A 518 19.72 20.15 8.52
N ASP A 519 20.34 19.35 7.67
CA ASP A 519 21.47 19.80 6.85
C ASP A 519 20.99 20.78 5.76
N LEU A 520 21.35 22.05 5.92
CA LEU A 520 20.95 23.11 4.99
C LEU A 520 21.68 23.08 3.65
N THR A 521 22.63 22.17 3.45
CA THR A 521 23.27 21.96 2.14
C THR A 521 22.42 21.14 1.19
N THR A 522 21.52 20.31 1.74
CA THR A 522 20.66 19.40 0.99
C THR A 522 19.17 19.63 1.20
N THR A 523 18.80 20.28 2.31
CA THR A 523 17.43 20.48 2.73
C THR A 523 17.20 21.98 3.03
N PRO A 524 16.11 22.60 2.58
CA PRO A 524 15.92 24.04 2.77
C PRO A 524 15.75 24.43 4.24
N LEU A 525 15.99 25.69 4.53
CA LEU A 525 15.50 26.33 5.74
C LEU A 525 13.98 26.56 5.55
N TYR A 526 13.16 25.99 6.41
CA TYR A 526 11.71 26.02 6.28
C TYR A 526 11.09 27.26 6.93
N LYS A 527 10.09 27.83 6.26
CA LYS A 527 9.11 28.73 6.87
C LYS A 527 7.98 27.87 7.42
N LEU A 528 7.79 27.90 8.75
CA LEU A 528 6.83 27.03 9.45
C LEU A 528 5.82 27.87 10.25
N PRO A 529 4.64 28.15 9.72
CA PRO A 529 3.51 28.66 10.51
C PRO A 529 2.97 27.53 11.40
N VAL A 530 2.94 27.75 12.72
CA VAL A 530 2.58 26.72 13.71
C VAL A 530 1.70 27.31 14.79
N ASN A 531 0.68 26.58 15.20
CA ASN A 531 -0.12 26.92 16.39
C ASN A 531 0.52 26.30 17.64
N VAL A 532 0.56 27.08 18.71
CA VAL A 532 1.11 26.68 20.01
C VAL A 532 0.04 26.91 21.07
N ASP A 533 -0.25 25.87 21.84
CA ASP A 533 -1.23 25.94 22.94
C ASP A 533 -0.52 26.05 24.29
N PHE A 534 -0.98 27.00 25.11
CA PHE A 534 -0.52 27.23 26.47
C PHE A 534 -1.63 26.81 27.43
N TYR A 535 -1.40 25.77 28.21
CA TYR A 535 -2.38 25.26 29.17
C TYR A 535 -2.17 25.87 30.55
N PHE A 536 -3.24 26.32 31.15
CA PHE A 536 -3.31 26.82 32.53
C PHE A 536 -4.35 26.05 33.33
N ALA A 537 -4.50 26.36 34.62
CA ALA A 537 -5.53 25.75 35.45
C ALA A 537 -6.94 26.13 34.92
N GLY A 538 -7.57 25.22 34.18
CA GLY A 538 -8.94 25.39 33.67
C GLY A 538 -9.07 26.23 32.39
N THR A 539 -7.96 26.77 31.82
CA THR A 539 -8.00 27.55 30.57
C THR A 539 -6.86 27.18 29.62
N LYS A 540 -7.06 27.47 28.35
CA LYS A 540 -6.07 27.28 27.29
C LYS A 540 -6.02 28.52 26.41
N ASN A 541 -4.83 29.05 26.12
CA ASN A 541 -4.59 30.08 25.13
C ASN A 541 -3.85 29.46 23.94
N SER A 542 -4.21 29.88 22.74
CA SER A 542 -3.55 29.45 21.48
C SER A 542 -2.92 30.66 20.81
N GLU A 543 -1.68 30.53 20.41
CA GLU A 543 -0.92 31.55 19.68
C GLU A 543 -0.40 30.95 18.38
N ARG A 544 -0.36 31.77 17.31
CA ARG A 544 0.25 31.38 16.05
C ARG A 544 1.63 32.01 15.92
N ILE A 545 2.64 31.20 15.70
CA ILE A 545 4.02 31.63 15.43
C ILE A 545 4.41 31.29 14.00
N VAL A 546 5.40 31.99 13.46
CA VAL A 546 5.99 31.69 12.15
C VAL A 546 7.50 31.60 12.32
N ILE A 547 8.03 30.39 12.18
CA ILE A 547 9.46 30.14 12.26
C ILE A 547 10.05 30.40 10.87
N THR A 548 11.05 31.29 10.78
CA THR A 548 11.70 31.68 9.52
C THR A 548 13.23 31.64 9.62
N GLU A 549 13.75 31.42 10.81
CA GLU A 549 15.19 31.42 11.06
C GLU A 549 15.66 30.02 11.49
N LYS A 550 16.95 29.74 11.33
CA LYS A 550 17.57 28.51 11.80
C LYS A 550 17.35 28.30 13.31
N LYS A 551 17.42 29.39 14.08
CA LYS A 551 17.12 29.42 15.51
C LYS A 551 16.34 30.66 15.85
N GLN A 552 15.16 30.52 16.38
CA GLN A 552 14.25 31.61 16.66
C GLN A 552 13.60 31.46 18.02
N THR A 553 13.48 32.58 18.77
CA THR A 553 12.85 32.62 20.10
C THR A 553 11.62 33.48 20.07
N PHE A 554 10.51 32.94 20.52
CA PHE A 554 9.23 33.65 20.70
C PHE A 554 8.98 33.87 22.19
N SER A 555 8.38 34.99 22.55
CA SER A 555 8.14 35.36 23.93
C SER A 555 6.70 35.80 24.13
N PHE A 556 6.03 35.20 25.11
CA PHE A 556 4.63 35.44 25.44
C PHE A 556 4.48 35.81 26.91
N ARG A 557 3.72 36.84 27.20
CA ARG A 557 3.53 37.32 28.56
C ARG A 557 2.23 36.79 29.15
N TYR A 558 2.33 36.06 30.25
CA TYR A 558 1.21 35.51 30.97
C TYR A 558 1.27 35.79 32.47
N PRO A 559 0.12 35.90 33.17
CA PRO A 559 0.08 36.17 34.61
C PRO A 559 0.66 35.09 35.50
N SER A 560 0.85 33.86 34.95
CA SER A 560 1.45 32.71 35.64
C SER A 560 2.16 31.80 34.64
N LYS A 561 3.08 30.96 35.14
CA LYS A 561 3.70 29.92 34.32
C LYS A 561 2.64 29.00 33.73
N PRO A 562 2.63 28.70 32.43
CA PRO A 562 1.81 27.64 31.86
C PRO A 562 2.12 26.28 32.52
N LEU A 563 1.12 25.44 32.70
CA LEU A 563 1.28 24.06 33.17
C LEU A 563 2.01 23.19 32.15
N VAL A 564 1.76 23.45 30.87
CA VAL A 564 2.47 22.89 29.73
C VAL A 564 2.26 23.77 28.49
N VAL A 565 3.24 23.78 27.60
CA VAL A 565 3.18 24.41 26.28
C VAL A 565 3.15 23.30 25.24
N ASN A 566 2.16 23.24 24.38
CA ASN A 566 2.04 22.25 23.31
C ASN A 566 2.43 22.86 21.97
N PHE A 567 3.61 22.57 21.49
CA PHE A 567 4.07 22.97 20.17
C PHE A 567 3.42 22.11 19.08
N ASP A 568 3.10 22.71 17.95
CA ASP A 568 2.32 22.09 16.88
C ASP A 568 1.00 21.51 17.41
N ALA A 569 0.19 22.43 17.97
CA ALA A 569 -1.07 22.07 18.63
C ALA A 569 -2.10 21.39 17.72
N GLU A 570 -1.96 21.54 16.39
CA GLU A 570 -2.78 20.85 15.38
C GLU A 570 -2.15 19.53 14.90
N LYS A 571 -0.91 19.23 15.31
CA LYS A 571 -0.14 18.06 14.85
C LYS A 571 -0.08 17.94 13.33
N MET A 572 0.20 19.07 12.68
CA MET A 572 0.15 19.17 11.23
C MET A 572 1.52 19.06 10.55
N LEU A 573 2.62 19.27 11.29
CA LEU A 573 3.94 19.38 10.67
C LEU A 573 4.48 18.04 10.17
N THR A 574 4.87 18.01 8.91
CA THR A 574 5.69 16.93 8.33
C THR A 574 7.14 17.12 8.77
N CYS A 575 7.50 16.68 9.97
CA CYS A 575 8.80 16.90 10.56
C CYS A 575 9.23 15.76 11.50
N SER A 576 10.49 15.71 11.84
CA SER A 576 10.98 15.06 13.05
C SER A 576 11.27 16.13 14.11
N LYS A 577 10.96 15.87 15.38
CA LYS A 577 11.16 16.83 16.46
C LYS A 577 11.69 16.21 17.74
N THR A 578 12.43 16.99 18.51
CA THR A 578 12.72 16.78 19.92
C THR A 578 12.05 17.87 20.70
N ASP A 579 11.14 17.49 21.59
CA ASP A 579 10.30 18.38 22.38
C ASP A 579 10.56 18.10 23.86
N GLU A 580 11.21 19.05 24.54
CA GLU A 580 11.72 18.82 25.90
C GLU A 580 10.73 19.30 26.95
N HIS A 581 10.07 18.36 27.61
CA HIS A 581 9.16 18.60 28.73
C HIS A 581 9.58 17.83 29.98
N THR A 582 9.19 18.33 31.13
CA THR A 582 9.29 17.59 32.39
C THR A 582 8.21 16.49 32.47
N GLU A 583 8.38 15.55 33.40
CA GLU A 583 7.38 14.51 33.69
C GLU A 583 5.99 15.13 33.94
N GLU A 584 5.92 16.18 34.75
CA GLU A 584 4.68 16.88 35.08
C GLU A 584 4.02 17.53 33.87
N GLU A 585 4.82 18.08 32.97
CA GLU A 585 4.32 18.69 31.74
C GLU A 585 3.73 17.63 30.80
N TRP A 586 4.41 16.48 30.63
CA TRP A 586 3.87 15.36 29.85
C TRP A 586 2.58 14.78 30.45
N ILE A 587 2.52 14.61 31.79
CA ILE A 587 1.30 14.18 32.49
C ILE A 587 0.19 15.19 32.27
N THR A 588 0.51 16.47 32.32
CA THR A 588 -0.47 17.56 32.09
C THR A 588 -0.99 17.53 30.65
N LEU A 589 -0.12 17.34 29.66
CA LEU A 589 -0.52 17.23 28.26
C LEU A 589 -1.47 16.04 28.05
N PHE A 590 -1.11 14.85 28.50
CA PHE A 590 -1.97 13.67 28.41
C PHE A 590 -3.37 13.92 29.00
N ASN A 591 -3.43 14.60 30.16
CA ASN A 591 -4.69 14.79 30.87
C ASN A 591 -5.58 15.88 30.28
N ASN A 592 -5.03 16.88 29.60
CA ASN A 592 -5.76 18.07 29.16
C ASN A 592 -5.96 18.13 27.65
N SER A 593 -5.13 17.44 26.86
CA SER A 593 -5.31 17.44 25.41
C SER A 593 -6.48 16.54 24.98
N LYS A 594 -7.08 16.90 23.84
CA LYS A 594 -8.15 16.12 23.22
C LYS A 594 -7.66 15.26 22.08
N LEU A 595 -6.56 15.65 21.45
CA LEU A 595 -6.04 14.97 20.27
C LEU A 595 -5.37 13.65 20.64
N TYR A 596 -5.64 12.62 19.84
CA TYR A 596 -4.97 11.33 19.91
C TYR A 596 -3.44 11.48 19.89
N LEU A 597 -2.91 12.28 18.94
CA LEU A 597 -1.46 12.43 18.75
C LEU A 597 -0.77 13.08 19.95
N ASP A 598 -1.39 14.05 20.63
CA ASP A 598 -0.86 14.65 21.87
C ASP A 598 -0.75 13.61 23.00
N LYS A 599 -1.83 12.84 23.20
CA LYS A 599 -1.87 11.80 24.23
C LYS A 599 -0.84 10.71 23.96
N LYS A 600 -0.71 10.31 22.68
CA LYS A 600 0.24 9.29 22.25
C LYS A 600 1.67 9.75 22.49
N GLU A 601 2.00 10.98 22.08
CA GLU A 601 3.31 11.59 22.29
C GLU A 601 3.66 11.64 23.79
N ALA A 602 2.73 12.09 24.63
CA ALA A 602 2.92 12.12 26.08
C ALA A 602 3.19 10.73 26.67
N LEU A 603 2.43 9.69 26.27
CA LEU A 603 2.65 8.32 26.73
C LEU A 603 4.01 7.77 26.29
N GLU A 604 4.44 8.07 25.07
CA GLU A 604 5.73 7.62 24.53
C GLU A 604 6.90 8.23 25.30
N HIS A 605 6.80 9.49 25.68
CA HIS A 605 7.80 10.15 26.50
C HIS A 605 7.79 9.65 27.95
N LEU A 606 6.62 9.55 28.58
CA LEU A 606 6.48 9.02 29.93
C LEU A 606 7.00 7.58 30.05
N ASN A 607 6.78 6.75 29.03
CA ASN A 607 7.27 5.37 29.02
C ASN A 607 8.81 5.25 29.01
N LYS A 608 9.53 6.27 28.55
CA LYS A 608 10.99 6.31 28.55
C LYS A 608 11.58 6.72 29.91
N LEU A 609 10.76 7.28 30.80
CA LEU A 609 11.19 7.73 32.13
C LEU A 609 11.20 6.57 33.12
N THR A 610 11.88 6.77 34.26
CA THR A 610 11.79 5.83 35.39
C THR A 610 10.37 5.82 35.94
N TRP A 611 9.74 4.65 35.92
CA TRP A 611 8.36 4.50 36.38
C TRP A 611 8.20 4.85 37.87
N ASN A 612 7.15 5.62 38.16
CA ASN A 612 6.71 6.02 39.49
C ASN A 612 5.16 6.04 39.52
N GLU A 613 4.58 6.33 40.67
CA GLU A 613 3.13 6.29 40.86
C GLU A 613 2.36 7.31 39.99
N LYS A 614 2.97 8.43 39.62
CA LYS A 614 2.32 9.42 38.75
C LYS A 614 2.19 8.86 37.31
N ILE A 615 3.28 8.28 36.79
CA ILE A 615 3.29 7.62 35.48
C ILE A 615 2.34 6.43 35.50
N ALA A 616 2.38 5.60 36.54
CA ALA A 616 1.47 4.47 36.73
C ALA A 616 0.00 4.91 36.65
N THR A 617 -0.34 6.03 37.26
CA THR A 617 -1.71 6.59 37.24
C THR A 617 -2.12 6.98 35.81
N VAL A 618 -1.22 7.58 35.03
CA VAL A 618 -1.47 7.91 33.61
C VAL A 618 -1.75 6.65 32.81
N PHE A 619 -0.94 5.61 32.94
CA PHE A 619 -1.13 4.36 32.21
C PHE A 619 -2.38 3.61 32.63
N ARG A 620 -2.76 3.59 33.94
CA ARG A 620 -4.09 3.06 34.41
C ARG A 620 -5.26 3.79 33.74
N LYS A 621 -5.16 5.11 33.54
CA LYS A 621 -6.18 5.87 32.81
C LYS A 621 -6.18 5.51 31.32
N ALA A 622 -4.99 5.39 30.69
CA ALA A 622 -4.82 5.16 29.28
C ALA A 622 -5.30 3.78 28.81
N ILE A 623 -5.24 2.73 29.66
CA ILE A 623 -5.81 1.41 29.31
C ILE A 623 -7.33 1.43 29.13
N ASN A 624 -8.00 2.48 29.55
CA ASN A 624 -9.44 2.71 29.40
C ASN A 624 -9.76 3.88 28.45
N ASP A 625 -8.78 4.45 27.74
CA ASP A 625 -9.03 5.53 26.79
C ASP A 625 -10.00 5.09 25.69
N SER A 626 -10.79 6.00 25.16
CA SER A 626 -11.70 5.73 24.05
C SER A 626 -10.97 5.35 22.77
N ASN A 627 -9.77 5.90 22.56
CA ASN A 627 -8.97 5.62 21.37
C ASN A 627 -8.26 4.26 21.48
N ARG A 628 -8.51 3.38 20.50
CA ARG A 628 -7.96 2.01 20.46
C ARG A 628 -6.43 1.95 20.48
N LYS A 629 -5.75 2.93 19.87
CA LYS A 629 -4.29 2.96 19.79
C LYS A 629 -3.66 3.43 21.10
N ILE A 630 -4.30 4.38 21.81
CA ILE A 630 -3.89 4.77 23.17
C ILE A 630 -4.02 3.56 24.11
N ARG A 631 -5.16 2.86 24.08
CA ARG A 631 -5.36 1.63 24.87
C ARG A 631 -4.32 0.58 24.57
N ALA A 632 -4.13 0.28 23.26
CA ALA A 632 -3.15 -0.71 22.80
C ALA A 632 -1.73 -0.37 23.26
N TYR A 633 -1.32 0.90 23.09
CA TYR A 633 -0.02 1.36 23.54
C TYR A 633 0.14 1.23 25.06
N ALA A 634 -0.83 1.70 25.80
CA ALA A 634 -0.80 1.60 27.27
C ALA A 634 -0.71 0.14 27.72
N ILE A 635 -1.60 -0.74 27.25
CA ILE A 635 -1.59 -2.17 27.61
C ILE A 635 -0.26 -2.84 27.23
N SER A 636 0.31 -2.48 26.09
CA SER A 636 1.61 -3.04 25.66
C SER A 636 2.74 -2.70 26.61
N ASN A 637 2.67 -1.58 27.34
CA ASN A 637 3.76 -1.04 28.15
C ASN A 637 3.52 -1.06 29.67
N ILE A 638 2.57 -1.85 30.17
CA ILE A 638 2.24 -1.90 31.63
C ILE A 638 2.93 -3.00 32.43
N ASP A 639 4.02 -3.58 31.92
CA ASP A 639 4.70 -4.69 32.60
C ASP A 639 5.12 -4.33 34.04
N SER A 640 5.51 -3.07 34.31
CA SER A 640 5.80 -2.57 35.66
C SER A 640 4.61 -2.64 36.59
N LEU A 641 3.38 -2.35 36.11
CA LEU A 641 2.15 -2.48 36.88
C LEU A 641 1.80 -3.95 37.17
N LEU A 642 2.00 -4.81 36.17
CA LEU A 642 1.74 -6.25 36.32
C LEU A 642 2.69 -6.93 37.32
N SER A 643 3.82 -6.31 37.63
CA SER A 643 4.81 -6.78 38.59
C SER A 643 4.67 -6.11 39.97
N SER A 644 3.69 -5.22 40.15
CA SER A 644 3.44 -4.45 41.36
C SER A 644 2.34 -5.05 42.22
N ALA A 645 2.03 -4.40 43.37
CA ALA A 645 0.88 -4.73 44.20
C ALA A 645 -0.45 -4.59 43.44
N ASP A 646 -0.50 -3.81 42.39
CA ASP A 646 -1.71 -3.59 41.58
C ASP A 646 -1.97 -4.69 40.51
N SER A 647 -1.09 -5.67 40.40
CA SER A 647 -1.17 -6.73 39.39
C SER A 647 -2.54 -7.42 39.32
N THR A 648 -3.16 -7.66 40.45
CA THR A 648 -4.50 -8.25 40.51
C THR A 648 -5.56 -7.32 39.94
N VAL A 649 -5.54 -6.04 40.31
CA VAL A 649 -6.54 -5.04 39.86
C VAL A 649 -6.40 -4.81 38.34
N ILE A 650 -5.17 -4.63 37.85
CA ILE A 650 -4.91 -4.46 36.43
C ILE A 650 -5.26 -5.74 35.66
N GLY A 651 -4.94 -6.90 36.22
CA GLY A 651 -5.29 -8.18 35.61
C GLY A 651 -6.78 -8.38 35.43
N GLU A 652 -7.60 -7.98 36.42
CA GLU A 652 -9.06 -7.98 36.32
C GLU A 652 -9.57 -7.06 35.22
N GLU A 653 -8.94 -5.92 35.04
CA GLU A 653 -9.29 -4.97 33.98
C GLU A 653 -8.94 -5.52 32.60
N LEU A 654 -7.77 -6.12 32.45
CA LEU A 654 -7.38 -6.81 31.22
C LEU A 654 -8.31 -7.99 30.88
N LEU A 655 -8.78 -8.74 31.88
CA LEU A 655 -9.79 -9.78 31.68
C LEU A 655 -11.11 -9.22 31.13
N LYS A 656 -11.57 -8.07 31.62
CA LYS A 656 -12.75 -7.41 31.07
C LYS A 656 -12.53 -6.99 29.62
N ILE A 657 -11.40 -6.36 29.34
CA ILE A 657 -11.04 -5.93 27.97
C ILE A 657 -10.98 -7.13 27.03
N ALA A 658 -10.34 -8.23 27.42
CA ALA A 658 -10.20 -9.44 26.62
C ALA A 658 -11.57 -10.06 26.25
N ASN A 659 -12.53 -10.03 27.17
CA ASN A 659 -13.85 -10.64 26.99
C ASN A 659 -14.88 -9.73 26.31
N ASP A 660 -14.63 -8.41 26.21
CA ASP A 660 -15.58 -7.48 25.61
C ASP A 660 -15.48 -7.48 24.09
N THR A 661 -16.41 -8.11 23.39
CA THR A 661 -16.48 -8.21 21.93
C THR A 661 -16.72 -6.87 21.22
N LYS A 662 -17.09 -5.81 21.94
CA LYS A 662 -17.22 -4.45 21.40
C LYS A 662 -15.86 -3.75 21.26
N ILE A 663 -14.86 -4.25 21.97
CA ILE A 663 -13.50 -3.73 21.87
C ILE A 663 -12.83 -4.34 20.64
N ASN A 664 -12.10 -3.50 19.93
CA ASN A 664 -11.36 -3.95 18.74
C ASN A 664 -10.47 -5.18 19.04
N SER A 665 -10.48 -6.16 18.16
CA SER A 665 -9.77 -7.44 18.32
C SER A 665 -8.28 -7.25 18.62
N SER A 666 -7.61 -6.28 18.00
CA SER A 666 -6.19 -6.01 18.25
C SER A 666 -5.89 -5.58 19.70
N VAL A 667 -6.77 -4.82 20.33
CA VAL A 667 -6.64 -4.43 21.75
C VAL A 667 -6.89 -5.64 22.65
N ARG A 668 -7.89 -6.46 22.32
CA ARG A 668 -8.20 -7.70 23.04
C ARG A 668 -7.02 -8.68 23.02
N VAL A 669 -6.40 -8.87 21.84
CA VAL A 669 -5.19 -9.69 21.67
C VAL A 669 -4.06 -9.27 22.60
N ILE A 670 -3.78 -7.96 22.66
CA ILE A 670 -2.75 -7.43 23.56
C ILE A 670 -3.10 -7.68 25.03
N ALA A 671 -4.37 -7.46 25.41
CA ALA A 671 -4.83 -7.73 26.77
C ALA A 671 -4.70 -9.22 27.13
N ILE A 672 -5.09 -10.14 26.23
CA ILE A 672 -4.91 -11.59 26.41
C ILE A 672 -3.44 -11.93 26.61
N SER A 673 -2.56 -11.42 25.76
CA SER A 673 -1.12 -11.68 25.85
C SER A 673 -0.53 -11.22 27.19
N LYS A 674 -0.94 -10.06 27.70
CA LYS A 674 -0.46 -9.52 28.99
C LYS A 674 -1.02 -10.28 30.19
N VAL A 675 -2.33 -10.54 30.22
CA VAL A 675 -2.98 -11.22 31.35
C VAL A 675 -2.62 -12.70 31.43
N SER A 676 -2.20 -13.31 30.32
CA SER A 676 -1.77 -14.73 30.27
C SER A 676 -0.59 -15.04 31.19
N ARG A 677 0.14 -14.04 31.67
CA ARG A 677 1.23 -14.16 32.63
C ARG A 677 0.73 -14.26 34.09
N LEU A 678 -0.56 -14.05 34.33
CA LEU A 678 -1.18 -14.06 35.65
C LEU A 678 -2.09 -15.28 35.82
N SER A 679 -2.22 -15.81 37.03
CA SER A 679 -3.15 -16.92 37.29
C SER A 679 -4.57 -16.47 37.62
N LEU A 680 -4.70 -15.43 38.45
CA LEU A 680 -5.98 -14.84 38.90
C LEU A 680 -7.01 -15.89 39.34
N ASN A 681 -6.58 -16.86 40.15
CA ASN A 681 -7.44 -17.95 40.67
C ASN A 681 -8.18 -18.74 39.59
N GLY A 682 -7.47 -19.05 38.47
CA GLY A 682 -7.99 -19.84 37.37
C GLY A 682 -8.87 -19.07 36.36
N ARG A 683 -9.15 -17.78 36.60
CA ARG A 683 -9.99 -16.99 35.69
C ARG A 683 -9.32 -16.70 34.36
N VAL A 684 -8.00 -16.58 34.33
CA VAL A 684 -7.23 -16.45 33.09
C VAL A 684 -7.43 -17.70 32.22
N SER A 685 -7.26 -18.88 32.79
CA SER A 685 -7.46 -20.15 32.07
C SER A 685 -8.91 -20.32 31.61
N ALA A 686 -9.89 -19.88 32.43
CA ALA A 686 -11.29 -19.91 32.03
C ALA A 686 -11.58 -18.99 30.82
N MET A 687 -11.05 -17.75 30.85
CA MET A 687 -11.12 -16.81 29.73
C MET A 687 -10.49 -17.40 28.47
N GLN A 688 -9.26 -17.87 28.53
CA GLN A 688 -8.54 -18.45 27.39
C GLN A 688 -9.33 -19.61 26.77
N ASN A 689 -9.86 -20.51 27.59
CA ASN A 689 -10.69 -21.61 27.10
C ASN A 689 -11.98 -21.14 26.41
N ALA A 690 -12.61 -20.09 26.91
CA ALA A 690 -13.80 -19.52 26.28
C ALA A 690 -13.47 -18.85 24.94
N LEU A 691 -12.37 -18.09 24.88
CA LEU A 691 -11.97 -17.33 23.71
C LEU A 691 -11.36 -18.19 22.58
N CYS A 692 -11.08 -19.48 22.81
CA CYS A 692 -10.72 -20.42 21.72
C CYS A 692 -11.83 -20.59 20.66
N ASN A 693 -13.06 -20.12 20.94
CA ASN A 693 -14.18 -20.14 20.00
C ASN A 693 -14.69 -18.73 19.66
N ASP A 694 -13.84 -17.71 19.79
CA ASP A 694 -14.19 -16.33 19.48
C ASP A 694 -14.51 -16.14 17.98
N SER A 695 -15.18 -15.05 17.64
CA SER A 695 -15.41 -14.69 16.25
C SER A 695 -14.14 -14.17 15.56
N SER A 696 -13.22 -13.57 16.31
CA SER A 696 -11.93 -13.07 15.81
C SER A 696 -10.89 -14.20 15.77
N TYR A 697 -10.28 -14.42 14.62
CA TYR A 697 -9.19 -15.40 14.46
C TYR A 697 -7.96 -15.00 15.29
N ASN A 698 -7.66 -13.71 15.35
CA ASN A 698 -6.54 -13.19 16.15
C ASN A 698 -6.74 -13.42 17.64
N VAL A 699 -7.97 -13.29 18.14
CA VAL A 699 -8.32 -13.58 19.53
C VAL A 699 -8.19 -15.08 19.83
N ILE A 700 -8.62 -15.94 18.92
CA ILE A 700 -8.45 -17.40 19.04
C ILE A 700 -6.95 -17.73 19.13
N SER A 701 -6.13 -17.25 18.19
CA SER A 701 -4.67 -17.49 18.17
C SER A 701 -4.02 -17.04 19.47
N ALA A 702 -4.27 -15.80 19.91
CA ALA A 702 -3.72 -15.26 21.14
C ALA A 702 -4.12 -16.06 22.40
N SER A 703 -5.34 -16.60 22.42
CA SER A 703 -5.84 -17.40 23.53
C SER A 703 -5.15 -18.77 23.61
N ILE A 704 -4.97 -19.43 22.47
CA ILE A 704 -4.27 -20.71 22.39
C ILE A 704 -2.79 -20.55 22.74
N GLU A 705 -2.14 -19.50 22.23
CA GLU A 705 -0.76 -19.15 22.62
C GLU A 705 -0.66 -18.84 24.13
N GLY A 706 -1.65 -18.19 24.69
CA GLY A 706 -1.71 -17.92 26.13
C GLY A 706 -1.83 -19.21 26.95
N ILE A 707 -2.59 -20.19 26.50
CA ILE A 707 -2.66 -21.53 27.10
C ILE A 707 -1.30 -22.23 26.99
N ALA A 708 -0.66 -22.20 25.83
CA ALA A 708 0.61 -22.88 25.57
C ALA A 708 1.74 -22.45 26.52
N LYS A 709 1.74 -21.16 26.92
CA LYS A 709 2.73 -20.63 27.88
C LYS A 709 2.65 -21.28 29.28
N ASN A 710 1.50 -21.81 29.65
CA ASN A 710 1.23 -22.41 30.94
C ASN A 710 1.06 -23.93 30.85
N ASP A 711 0.44 -24.43 29.79
CA ASP A 711 0.14 -25.85 29.55
C ASP A 711 0.15 -26.13 28.04
N LEU A 712 1.32 -26.45 27.51
CA LEU A 712 1.48 -26.77 26.08
C LEU A 712 0.64 -27.98 25.67
N LYS A 713 0.47 -28.98 26.55
CA LYS A 713 -0.30 -30.18 26.24
C LYS A 713 -1.79 -29.87 26.04
N GLU A 714 -2.34 -28.98 26.86
CA GLU A 714 -3.72 -28.56 26.70
C GLU A 714 -3.87 -27.68 25.44
N ALA A 715 -2.91 -26.81 25.13
CA ALA A 715 -2.95 -26.01 23.90
C ALA A 715 -2.91 -26.89 22.64
N LEU A 716 -2.04 -27.89 22.57
CA LEU A 716 -1.99 -28.87 21.50
C LEU A 716 -3.33 -29.61 21.31
N LYS A 717 -3.98 -29.97 22.41
CA LYS A 717 -5.32 -30.60 22.38
C LYS A 717 -6.40 -29.64 21.83
N LYS A 718 -6.31 -28.33 22.12
CA LYS A 718 -7.24 -27.29 21.62
C LYS A 718 -7.03 -27.02 20.12
N VAL A 719 -5.80 -27.05 19.64
CA VAL A 719 -5.50 -26.75 18.25
C VAL A 719 -5.76 -27.93 17.31
N LYS A 720 -5.65 -29.15 17.82
CA LYS A 720 -5.77 -30.37 17.00
C LYS A 720 -7.06 -30.47 16.15
N PRO A 721 -8.25 -30.08 16.62
CA PRO A 721 -9.46 -30.04 15.79
C PRO A 721 -9.38 -29.05 14.63
N PHE A 722 -8.53 -28.02 14.70
CA PHE A 722 -8.40 -26.99 13.67
C PHE A 722 -7.74 -27.53 12.38
N GLU A 723 -6.95 -28.60 12.48
CA GLU A 723 -6.29 -29.23 11.34
C GLU A 723 -7.27 -29.76 10.28
N SER A 724 -8.48 -30.11 10.67
CA SER A 724 -9.54 -30.62 9.80
C SER A 724 -10.66 -29.61 9.56
N SER A 725 -10.46 -28.34 9.90
CA SER A 725 -11.44 -27.29 9.66
C SER A 725 -11.63 -27.04 8.17
N THR A 726 -12.89 -26.75 7.77
CA THR A 726 -13.21 -26.24 6.43
C THR A 726 -13.03 -24.74 6.31
N ASP A 727 -12.79 -24.05 7.43
CA ASP A 727 -12.47 -22.62 7.49
C ASP A 727 -10.95 -22.47 7.38
N GLU A 728 -10.49 -21.95 6.24
CA GLU A 728 -9.06 -21.80 5.93
C GLU A 728 -8.33 -20.94 6.97
N ASN A 729 -8.99 -19.94 7.53
CA ASN A 729 -8.39 -19.07 8.55
C ASN A 729 -8.21 -19.82 9.90
N ILE A 730 -9.09 -20.75 10.23
CA ILE A 730 -8.90 -21.62 11.40
C ILE A 730 -7.72 -22.58 11.16
N VAL A 731 -7.55 -23.09 9.95
CA VAL A 731 -6.38 -23.89 9.56
C VAL A 731 -5.11 -23.05 9.67
N GLU A 732 -5.18 -21.78 9.29
CA GLU A 732 -4.05 -20.83 9.43
C GLU A 732 -3.67 -20.59 10.90
N VAL A 733 -4.66 -20.47 11.79
CA VAL A 733 -4.40 -20.39 13.26
C VAL A 733 -3.64 -21.64 13.73
N ALA A 734 -3.99 -22.83 13.25
CA ALA A 734 -3.26 -24.05 13.58
C ALA A 734 -1.83 -24.05 13.01
N THR A 735 -1.68 -23.61 11.77
CA THR A 735 -0.37 -23.51 11.10
C THR A 735 0.55 -22.52 11.83
N ASP A 736 0.03 -21.35 12.21
CA ASP A 736 0.78 -20.35 13.01
C ASP A 736 1.16 -20.90 14.37
N PHE A 737 0.25 -21.57 15.06
CA PHE A 737 0.54 -22.22 16.35
C PHE A 737 1.64 -23.27 16.23
N TYR A 738 1.54 -24.20 15.28
CA TYR A 738 2.53 -25.24 15.08
C TYR A 738 3.88 -24.71 14.63
N SER A 739 3.91 -23.54 13.98
CA SER A 739 5.16 -22.89 13.61
C SER A 739 6.08 -22.66 14.81
N ASN A 740 5.50 -22.36 15.98
CA ASN A 740 6.21 -22.05 17.21
C ASN A 740 6.27 -23.19 18.23
N TYR A 741 5.26 -24.06 18.25
CA TYR A 741 5.04 -25.05 19.31
C TYR A 741 4.90 -26.50 18.80
N GLY A 742 4.89 -26.71 17.48
CA GLY A 742 4.73 -28.03 16.89
C GLY A 742 5.99 -28.89 16.99
N ASP A 743 5.79 -30.18 17.31
CA ASP A 743 6.81 -31.21 17.23
C ASP A 743 6.71 -32.01 15.92
N ALA A 744 7.48 -33.06 15.76
CA ALA A 744 7.49 -33.92 14.57
C ALA A 744 6.12 -34.54 14.22
N THR A 745 5.17 -34.60 15.17
CA THR A 745 3.82 -35.14 14.91
C THR A 745 2.95 -34.19 14.09
N ALA A 746 3.30 -32.88 14.03
CA ALA A 746 2.63 -31.88 13.21
C ALA A 746 3.16 -31.84 11.77
N ALA A 747 4.23 -32.57 11.45
CA ALA A 747 4.93 -32.47 10.15
C ALA A 747 4.01 -32.76 8.96
N GLU A 748 3.14 -33.75 9.04
CA GLU A 748 2.21 -34.11 7.97
C GLU A 748 1.19 -32.97 7.73
N PHE A 749 0.62 -32.41 8.78
CA PHE A 749 -0.28 -31.26 8.68
C PHE A 749 0.42 -30.04 8.07
N MET A 750 1.59 -29.69 8.58
CA MET A 750 2.38 -28.53 8.08
C MET A 750 2.79 -28.73 6.61
N LEU A 751 3.13 -29.94 6.19
CA LEU A 751 3.39 -30.24 4.78
C LEU A 751 2.12 -30.07 3.92
N ASN A 752 0.98 -30.59 4.40
CA ASN A 752 -0.29 -30.51 3.67
C ASN A 752 -0.76 -29.06 3.54
N SER A 753 -0.46 -28.18 4.49
CA SER A 753 -0.81 -26.77 4.40
C SER A 753 -0.16 -26.08 3.18
N ILE A 754 1.09 -26.42 2.85
CA ILE A 754 1.76 -25.91 1.63
C ILE A 754 1.47 -26.73 0.37
N ASN A 755 0.80 -27.88 0.49
CA ASN A 755 0.30 -28.62 -0.66
C ASN A 755 -1.04 -28.09 -1.15
N GLN A 756 -1.87 -27.59 -0.24
CA GLN A 756 -3.21 -27.11 -0.49
C GLN A 756 -3.25 -25.62 -0.82
N ASN A 757 -2.44 -24.82 -0.14
CA ASN A 757 -2.43 -23.36 -0.31
C ASN A 757 -1.00 -22.82 -0.22
N VAL A 758 -0.39 -22.57 -1.38
CA VAL A 758 0.95 -21.97 -1.48
C VAL A 758 0.82 -20.48 -1.43
N ASN A 759 0.94 -19.87 -0.24
CA ASN A 759 1.02 -18.44 -0.05
C ASN A 759 2.19 -18.06 0.87
N TYR A 760 2.52 -16.78 0.92
CA TYR A 760 3.67 -16.27 1.68
C TYR A 760 3.56 -16.53 3.19
N GLY A 761 2.37 -16.39 3.77
CA GLY A 761 2.12 -16.63 5.19
C GLY A 761 2.35 -18.09 5.58
N THR A 762 1.72 -18.99 4.83
CA THR A 762 1.86 -20.46 5.04
C THR A 762 3.31 -20.91 4.88
N LEU A 763 4.01 -20.45 3.82
CA LEU A 763 5.42 -20.76 3.62
C LEU A 763 6.28 -20.26 4.78
N ASN A 764 6.06 -19.03 5.25
CA ASN A 764 6.80 -18.49 6.39
C ASN A 764 6.56 -19.28 7.68
N ASN A 765 5.33 -19.69 7.95
CA ASN A 765 5.00 -20.53 9.10
C ASN A 765 5.68 -21.89 9.02
N VAL A 766 5.69 -22.51 7.84
CA VAL A 766 6.38 -23.81 7.63
C VAL A 766 7.90 -23.67 7.76
N ILE A 767 8.50 -22.57 7.26
CA ILE A 767 9.93 -22.29 7.46
C ILE A 767 10.25 -22.10 8.95
N THR A 768 9.39 -21.40 9.69
CA THR A 768 9.55 -21.22 11.14
C THR A 768 9.43 -22.53 11.88
N TYR A 769 8.45 -23.36 11.51
CA TYR A 769 8.32 -24.73 12.02
C TYR A 769 9.59 -25.53 11.77
N LEU A 770 10.10 -25.55 10.54
CA LEU A 770 11.31 -26.30 10.16
C LEU A 770 12.54 -25.86 10.98
N LYS A 771 12.68 -24.56 11.24
CA LYS A 771 13.77 -24.04 12.11
C LYS A 771 13.73 -24.61 13.52
N ASN A 772 12.56 -25.06 14.00
CA ASN A 772 12.36 -25.61 15.33
C ASN A 772 12.47 -27.15 15.38
N GLN A 773 12.55 -27.83 14.19
CA GLN A 773 12.66 -29.29 14.12
C GLN A 773 14.10 -29.77 14.17
N GLU A 774 14.33 -30.95 14.76
CA GLU A 774 15.63 -31.63 14.81
C GLU A 774 15.59 -32.98 14.08
N ASP A 775 14.39 -33.50 13.80
CA ASP A 775 14.21 -34.79 13.15
C ASP A 775 14.57 -34.73 11.65
N LEU A 776 15.56 -35.57 11.27
CA LEU A 776 16.05 -35.61 9.89
C LEU A 776 14.98 -35.98 8.86
N SER A 777 14.02 -36.84 9.23
CA SER A 777 12.96 -37.25 8.31
C SER A 777 12.03 -36.11 7.99
N THR A 778 11.71 -35.29 8.98
CA THR A 778 10.95 -34.05 8.82
C THR A 778 11.70 -33.06 7.92
N ILE A 779 12.98 -32.80 8.21
CA ILE A 779 13.79 -31.86 7.40
C ILE A 779 13.81 -32.30 5.93
N LYS A 780 14.06 -33.57 5.66
CA LYS A 780 14.08 -34.15 4.32
C LYS A 780 12.76 -33.99 3.56
N LEU A 781 11.64 -34.19 4.26
CA LEU A 781 10.30 -34.06 3.69
C LEU A 781 10.04 -32.65 3.17
N PHE A 782 10.37 -31.64 3.98
CA PHE A 782 10.20 -30.23 3.60
C PHE A 782 11.21 -29.76 2.55
N THR A 783 12.46 -30.25 2.60
CA THR A 783 13.48 -30.00 1.57
C THR A 783 12.96 -30.38 0.19
N LYS A 784 12.42 -31.58 0.06
CA LYS A 784 11.86 -32.05 -1.19
C LYS A 784 10.74 -31.12 -1.66
N ARG A 785 9.80 -30.76 -0.78
CA ARG A 785 8.63 -29.97 -1.16
C ARG A 785 8.99 -28.52 -1.53
N PHE A 786 9.89 -27.86 -0.80
CA PHE A 786 10.38 -26.53 -1.18
C PHE A 786 11.09 -26.56 -2.54
N SER A 787 11.86 -27.62 -2.83
CA SER A 787 12.49 -27.77 -4.15
C SER A 787 11.45 -27.91 -5.27
N GLU A 788 10.39 -28.70 -5.06
CA GLU A 788 9.29 -28.87 -6.03
C GLU A 788 8.58 -27.53 -6.28
N ILE A 789 8.04 -26.90 -5.23
CA ILE A 789 7.33 -25.61 -5.33
C ILE A 789 8.20 -24.55 -6.00
N GLY A 790 9.45 -24.40 -5.56
CA GLY A 790 10.36 -23.39 -6.11
C GLY A 790 10.72 -23.62 -7.58
N ASN A 791 10.68 -24.88 -8.06
CA ASN A 791 10.90 -25.21 -9.46
C ASN A 791 9.64 -25.01 -10.33
N GLU A 792 8.46 -25.19 -9.77
CA GLU A 792 7.19 -25.11 -10.48
C GLU A 792 6.64 -23.66 -10.55
N THR A 793 6.91 -22.85 -9.52
CA THR A 793 6.36 -21.49 -9.43
C THR A 793 6.98 -20.52 -10.44
N SER A 794 6.12 -19.66 -11.00
CA SER A 794 6.53 -18.44 -11.73
C SER A 794 6.71 -17.24 -10.80
N ASP A 795 6.14 -17.26 -9.60
CA ASP A 795 6.23 -16.19 -8.62
C ASP A 795 7.63 -16.13 -7.98
N LYS A 796 8.29 -15.00 -8.17
CA LYS A 796 9.64 -14.73 -7.66
C LYS A 796 9.72 -14.74 -6.12
N TYR A 797 8.66 -14.32 -5.44
CA TYR A 797 8.62 -14.27 -3.97
C TYR A 797 8.34 -15.65 -3.37
N ILE A 798 7.43 -16.43 -3.96
CA ILE A 798 7.25 -17.84 -3.57
C ILE A 798 8.57 -18.58 -3.75
N ARG A 799 9.28 -18.38 -4.86
CA ARG A 799 10.62 -18.95 -5.06
C ARG A 799 11.60 -18.50 -3.99
N MET A 800 11.58 -17.21 -3.61
CA MET A 800 12.40 -16.67 -2.52
C MET A 800 12.14 -17.41 -1.20
N PHE A 801 10.87 -17.60 -0.81
CA PHE A 801 10.52 -18.33 0.40
C PHE A 801 11.00 -19.81 0.31
N CYS A 802 10.88 -20.46 -0.84
CA CYS A 802 11.43 -21.81 -1.02
C CYS A 802 12.93 -21.85 -0.82
N ILE A 803 13.68 -20.86 -1.35
CA ILE A 803 15.13 -20.74 -1.12
C ILE A 803 15.42 -20.52 0.36
N GLN A 804 14.65 -19.68 1.07
CA GLN A 804 14.79 -19.48 2.53
C GLN A 804 14.53 -20.77 3.31
N GLY A 805 13.52 -21.55 2.91
CA GLY A 805 13.21 -22.85 3.51
C GLY A 805 14.34 -23.85 3.35
N LEU A 806 14.89 -23.95 2.14
CA LEU A 806 16.06 -24.79 1.86
C LEU A 806 17.30 -24.33 2.68
N TYR A 807 17.51 -23.02 2.80
CA TYR A 807 18.60 -22.47 3.59
C TYR A 807 18.42 -22.73 5.10
N ALA A 808 17.18 -22.67 5.60
CA ALA A 808 16.87 -23.06 6.97
C ALA A 808 17.16 -24.54 7.22
N ALA A 809 16.78 -25.43 6.28
CA ALA A 809 17.11 -26.83 6.32
C ALA A 809 18.62 -27.07 6.34
N LYS A 810 19.37 -26.40 5.46
CA LYS A 810 20.85 -26.47 5.44
C LYS A 810 21.44 -26.12 6.81
N ASN A 811 21.06 -24.98 7.38
CA ASN A 811 21.59 -24.52 8.67
C ASN A 811 21.29 -25.51 9.80
N LYS A 812 20.11 -26.15 9.78
CA LYS A 812 19.76 -27.21 10.78
C LYS A 812 20.63 -28.44 10.62
N LEU A 813 20.86 -28.90 9.38
CA LEU A 813 21.71 -30.05 9.10
C LEU A 813 23.18 -29.79 9.51
N GLU A 814 23.69 -28.60 9.24
CA GLU A 814 25.05 -28.20 9.62
C GLU A 814 25.24 -28.05 11.15
N ALA A 815 24.18 -27.64 11.86
CA ALA A 815 24.21 -27.51 13.32
C ALA A 815 23.97 -28.84 14.06
N SER A 816 23.72 -29.94 13.36
CA SER A 816 23.44 -31.24 14.00
C SER A 816 24.61 -31.74 14.81
N THR A 817 24.33 -32.14 16.04
CA THR A 817 25.30 -32.71 16.98
C THR A 817 25.30 -34.25 17.00
N GLU A 818 24.70 -34.87 15.98
CA GLU A 818 24.57 -36.34 15.89
C GLU A 818 25.93 -37.03 16.01
N THR A 819 25.98 -38.11 16.77
CA THR A 819 27.22 -38.87 17.04
C THR A 819 27.30 -40.16 16.26
N SER A 820 26.18 -40.75 15.88
CA SER A 820 26.09 -42.01 15.12
C SER A 820 26.68 -41.84 13.71
N THR A 821 27.57 -42.76 13.32
CA THR A 821 28.20 -42.73 12.00
C THR A 821 27.17 -42.85 10.87
N VAL A 822 26.16 -43.68 11.05
CA VAL A 822 25.09 -43.89 10.04
C VAL A 822 24.27 -42.63 9.84
N GLU A 823 23.87 -41.96 10.92
CA GLU A 823 23.11 -40.71 10.83
C GLU A 823 23.97 -39.56 10.30
N LYS A 824 25.26 -39.47 10.65
CA LYS A 824 26.17 -38.52 10.01
C LYS A 824 26.23 -38.64 8.50
N GLU A 825 26.32 -39.89 7.99
CA GLU A 825 26.31 -40.12 6.55
C GLU A 825 24.97 -39.74 5.88
N ARG A 826 23.85 -39.90 6.60
CA ARG A 826 22.52 -39.47 6.13
C ARG A 826 22.43 -37.94 6.10
N ILE A 827 22.93 -37.25 7.15
CA ILE A 827 22.96 -35.78 7.21
C ILE A 827 23.82 -35.23 6.07
N VAL A 828 25.00 -35.80 5.82
CA VAL A 828 25.88 -35.35 4.72
C VAL A 828 25.17 -35.48 3.36
N ARG A 829 24.52 -36.60 3.11
CA ARG A 829 23.76 -36.81 1.87
C ARG A 829 22.60 -35.82 1.70
N GLU A 830 21.85 -35.56 2.77
CA GLU A 830 20.75 -34.60 2.72
C GLU A 830 21.26 -33.17 2.56
N LEU A 831 22.40 -32.84 3.16
CA LEU A 831 23.07 -31.54 2.99
C LEU A 831 23.48 -31.27 1.52
N GLU A 832 23.95 -32.34 0.83
CA GLU A 832 24.25 -32.25 -0.61
C GLU A 832 22.97 -31.97 -1.43
N VAL A 833 21.86 -32.66 -1.12
CA VAL A 833 20.58 -32.49 -1.79
C VAL A 833 20.05 -31.06 -1.59
N VAL A 834 20.05 -30.56 -0.35
CA VAL A 834 19.62 -29.20 -0.02
C VAL A 834 20.46 -28.15 -0.74
N THR A 835 21.78 -28.34 -0.73
CA THR A 835 22.74 -27.45 -1.39
C THR A 835 22.52 -27.40 -2.90
N GLN A 836 22.35 -28.56 -3.52
CA GLN A 836 22.08 -28.64 -4.96
C GLN A 836 20.73 -27.97 -5.31
N SER A 837 19.66 -28.28 -4.57
CA SER A 837 18.33 -27.69 -4.78
C SER A 837 18.33 -26.18 -4.62
N GLY A 838 18.97 -25.67 -3.56
CA GLY A 838 19.08 -24.23 -3.34
C GLY A 838 19.83 -23.49 -4.45
N ASN A 839 20.96 -24.01 -4.88
CA ASN A 839 21.72 -23.47 -6.00
C ASN A 839 20.92 -23.51 -7.31
N GLN A 840 20.20 -24.60 -7.57
CA GLN A 840 19.33 -24.72 -8.76
C GLN A 840 18.23 -23.64 -8.79
N LEU A 841 17.58 -23.40 -7.67
CA LEU A 841 16.54 -22.35 -7.58
C LEU A 841 17.13 -20.93 -7.76
N ILE A 842 18.32 -20.68 -7.22
CA ILE A 842 19.03 -19.41 -7.40
C ILE A 842 19.39 -19.19 -8.88
N GLU A 843 19.90 -20.23 -9.55
CA GLU A 843 20.26 -20.10 -10.98
C GLU A 843 19.04 -19.94 -11.89
N LYS A 844 17.89 -20.46 -11.47
CA LYS A 844 16.62 -20.30 -12.20
C LYS A 844 16.05 -18.88 -12.10
N GLU A 845 16.48 -18.09 -11.11
CA GLU A 845 16.04 -16.70 -10.97
C GLU A 845 16.54 -15.85 -12.14
N THR A 846 15.62 -15.15 -12.79
CA THR A 846 15.89 -14.29 -13.95
C THR A 846 16.10 -12.83 -13.58
N ASN A 847 15.63 -12.40 -12.40
CA ASN A 847 15.90 -11.08 -11.89
C ASN A 847 17.30 -11.03 -11.28
N GLU A 848 18.22 -10.32 -11.90
CA GLU A 848 19.65 -10.28 -11.53
C GLU A 848 19.88 -9.68 -10.13
N ASP A 849 19.06 -8.73 -9.66
CA ASP A 849 19.17 -8.15 -8.33
C ASP A 849 18.75 -9.15 -7.24
N LEU A 850 17.63 -9.86 -7.46
CA LEU A 850 17.22 -10.95 -6.57
C LEU A 850 18.23 -12.10 -6.60
N LYS A 851 18.73 -12.47 -7.76
CA LYS A 851 19.76 -13.52 -7.89
C LYS A 851 21.03 -13.14 -7.14
N PHE A 852 21.46 -11.88 -7.23
CA PHE A 852 22.59 -11.39 -6.46
C PHE A 852 22.30 -11.39 -4.95
N TYR A 853 21.10 -10.96 -4.53
CA TYR A 853 20.64 -11.03 -3.15
C TYR A 853 20.73 -12.48 -2.62
N TYR A 854 20.17 -13.43 -3.37
CA TYR A 854 20.20 -14.84 -2.97
C TYR A 854 21.62 -15.38 -2.83
N LYS A 855 22.50 -15.11 -3.78
CA LYS A 855 23.93 -15.49 -3.72
C LYS A 855 24.68 -14.84 -2.57
N THR A 856 24.26 -13.66 -2.15
CA THR A 856 24.89 -12.94 -1.05
C THR A 856 24.44 -13.46 0.32
N TYR A 857 23.14 -13.66 0.50
CA TYR A 857 22.56 -13.96 1.82
C TYR A 857 22.28 -15.45 2.05
N PHE A 858 22.02 -16.21 1.00
CA PHE A 858 21.76 -17.66 1.10
C PHE A 858 22.93 -18.45 0.51
N LYS A 859 23.97 -18.62 1.32
CA LYS A 859 25.20 -19.32 0.91
C LYS A 859 24.99 -20.83 0.98
N PHE A 860 24.62 -21.46 -0.13
CA PHE A 860 24.51 -22.90 -0.24
C PHE A 860 25.85 -23.59 -0.46
N SER A 861 26.78 -22.99 -1.19
CA SER A 861 28.17 -23.43 -1.31
C SER A 861 29.08 -22.66 -0.37
N LYS A 862 30.13 -23.30 0.15
CA LYS A 862 31.17 -22.69 1.00
C LYS A 862 32.02 -21.71 0.20
#